data_adc7d8464307f8260fa2f2abb974a201
#
_entry.id   adc7d8464307f8260fa2f2abb974a201
#
_cell.length_a   1.000
_cell.length_b   1.000
_cell.length_c   1.000
_cell.angle_alpha   90.00
_cell.angle_beta   90.00
_cell.angle_gamma   90.00
#
_symmetry.space_group_name_H-M   'P 1'
#
loop_
_entity.id
_entity.type
_entity.pdbx_description
1 polymer ?
#
loop_
_entity_poly.entity_id
_entity_poly.type
_entity_poly.pdbx_seq_one_letter_code
_entity_poly.pdbx_strand_id
1 'polypeptide(L)'
;MKRYIDFIYKFQKPLMALFIIINLTAIWGIFHLNIQTSFDIFKIEGSQYLEHLQILEDEFPTSDQVIIMIEDVVKNDTKITEFESFLGSMETVNAVKGIHTELPFPKEMKIDLEVLSPIKTLNGITYGIVTLFPNHEFGYSDLKDIETFLENNALTYYISGNPYMQTKIFDYLLFILLVIPPSAIFILFNIFRIQMKSVKGTILSVMPAGVAALWTLGFAGLFGDDISILTVLAPIFTIIIGSADGLHFISHVQEHLEEGKSMRESLIGSLNMVGVPMIITTVTSVAGFISLMFMNTKAIYDLAIYASIGIALAGFATWFIVPLVNSFEHLDIRKKKSKLSLDIQFKKTWGRPSYIVVLILLVVSIFTIPMINTEFNQLMMYKNYTEVAKNFDKIMEINGGTIPMFALVKHDGNPFDTKVVEEVNAFSAALKEDAHISKVISLFEVTDLLLSKMPPNVVPDFSMLQNSDLYKELVSEHYIKIIIFPKDLSNETIETILGIANRFESVELAGSQLTMYELNQNMIKGQALSLAVAYVLVFLSLILSLRHFLSSIIAMIPILITTVFLFAFLGMTGISLNLFTTTLFSITIGVGIDYAIHFTSIYKSYKNQGLSSPQAVEKAYGFSSRPIIANALGFSIGLSVLLISPLKVHFYVSSLMWVSMVLSSFLSLSLLPTLLRRLK
;
A
#
# COMPACT_ATOMS: atom_id res chain seq x y z
N MET A 1 -19.93 26.85 22.57
CA MET A 1 -20.79 25.95 21.76
C MET A 1 -22.20 26.46 21.52
N LYS A 2 -22.87 27.10 22.50
CA LYS A 2 -24.25 27.63 22.32
C LYS A 2 -24.39 28.53 21.08
N ARG A 3 -23.52 29.56 20.92
CA ARG A 3 -23.54 30.46 19.74
C ARG A 3 -23.38 29.76 18.41
N TYR A 4 -22.60 28.70 18.39
CA TYR A 4 -22.37 27.87 17.19
C TYR A 4 -23.64 27.10 16.78
N ILE A 5 -24.27 26.41 17.72
CA ILE A 5 -25.52 25.68 17.44
C ILE A 5 -26.63 26.69 17.06
N ASP A 6 -26.72 27.83 17.74
CA ASP A 6 -27.68 28.87 17.41
C ASP A 6 -27.48 29.42 15.99
N PHE A 7 -26.23 29.56 15.54
CA PHE A 7 -25.91 29.95 14.18
C PHE A 7 -26.40 28.93 13.16
N ILE A 8 -26.11 27.61 13.38
CA ILE A 8 -26.58 26.55 12.47
C ILE A 8 -28.11 26.55 12.38
N TYR A 9 -28.81 26.63 13.51
CA TYR A 9 -30.28 26.62 13.53
C TYR A 9 -30.86 27.86 12.85
N LYS A 10 -30.23 29.03 12.99
CA LYS A 10 -30.66 30.29 12.35
C LYS A 10 -30.48 30.24 10.82
N PHE A 11 -29.37 29.65 10.34
CA PHE A 11 -29.01 29.64 8.93
C PHE A 11 -29.18 28.26 8.30
N GLN A 12 -30.05 27.40 8.84
CA GLN A 12 -30.20 25.98 8.41
C GLN A 12 -30.45 25.86 6.89
N LYS A 13 -31.33 26.66 6.28
CA LYS A 13 -31.67 26.59 4.86
C LYS A 13 -30.47 26.91 3.95
N PRO A 14 -29.78 28.08 4.07
CA PRO A 14 -28.61 28.34 3.25
C PRO A 14 -27.44 27.36 3.51
N LEU A 15 -27.27 26.89 4.74
CA LEU A 15 -26.27 25.89 5.05
C LEU A 15 -26.58 24.53 4.42
N MET A 16 -27.85 24.13 4.35
CA MET A 16 -28.28 22.92 3.64
C MET A 16 -28.08 23.06 2.12
N ALA A 17 -28.41 24.22 1.55
CA ALA A 17 -28.15 24.48 0.13
C ALA A 17 -26.65 24.41 -0.19
N LEU A 18 -25.81 25.02 0.64
CA LEU A 18 -24.34 24.93 0.52
C LEU A 18 -23.87 23.48 0.62
N PHE A 19 -24.37 22.71 1.59
CA PHE A 19 -24.05 21.30 1.75
C PHE A 19 -24.41 20.48 0.50
N ILE A 20 -25.58 20.70 -0.09
CA ILE A 20 -26.00 20.03 -1.33
C ILE A 20 -25.06 20.41 -2.47
N ILE A 21 -24.72 21.69 -2.65
CA ILE A 21 -23.82 22.16 -3.71
C ILE A 21 -22.44 21.50 -3.57
N ILE A 22 -21.87 21.47 -2.37
CA ILE A 22 -20.56 20.83 -2.13
C ILE A 22 -20.61 19.35 -2.50
N ASN A 23 -21.68 18.63 -2.12
CA ASN A 23 -21.81 17.21 -2.48
C ASN A 23 -21.95 16.99 -3.99
N LEU A 24 -22.75 17.81 -4.69
CA LEU A 24 -22.87 17.73 -6.14
C LEU A 24 -21.54 18.02 -6.85
N THR A 25 -20.81 19.02 -6.37
CA THR A 25 -19.47 19.35 -6.87
C THR A 25 -18.48 18.20 -6.64
N ALA A 26 -18.51 17.58 -5.46
CA ALA A 26 -17.68 16.44 -5.15
C ALA A 26 -18.03 15.22 -6.01
N ILE A 27 -19.33 14.94 -6.23
CA ILE A 27 -19.76 13.86 -7.14
C ILE A 27 -19.27 14.14 -8.55
N TRP A 28 -19.41 15.38 -9.04
CA TRP A 28 -18.88 15.76 -10.36
C TRP A 28 -17.37 15.56 -10.45
N GLY A 29 -16.62 15.90 -9.40
CA GLY A 29 -15.18 15.68 -9.34
C GLY A 29 -14.77 14.21 -9.44
N ILE A 30 -15.54 13.28 -8.87
CA ILE A 30 -15.26 11.83 -8.96
C ILE A 30 -15.21 11.35 -10.40
N PHE A 31 -16.04 11.89 -11.30
CA PHE A 31 -16.01 11.53 -12.72
C PHE A 31 -14.76 12.02 -13.46
N HIS A 32 -13.92 12.84 -12.83
CA HIS A 32 -12.65 13.34 -13.35
C HIS A 32 -11.43 12.73 -12.65
N LEU A 33 -11.66 11.71 -11.81
CA LEU A 33 -10.58 10.97 -11.18
C LEU A 33 -9.81 10.14 -12.21
N ASN A 34 -8.50 10.30 -12.22
CA ASN A 34 -7.59 9.42 -12.94
C ASN A 34 -7.07 8.33 -12.01
N ILE A 35 -6.81 7.16 -12.57
CA ILE A 35 -6.19 6.04 -11.84
C ILE A 35 -4.77 5.88 -12.34
N GLN A 36 -3.80 6.11 -11.45
CA GLN A 36 -2.40 5.92 -11.73
C GLN A 36 -2.00 4.48 -11.47
N THR A 37 -1.61 3.78 -12.52
CA THR A 37 -1.22 2.36 -12.48
C THR A 37 0.28 2.16 -12.56
N SER A 38 1.04 3.19 -12.99
CA SER A 38 2.50 3.13 -13.10
C SER A 38 3.17 3.02 -11.72
N PHE A 39 4.22 2.21 -11.66
CA PHE A 39 5.10 2.15 -10.50
C PHE A 39 6.03 3.35 -10.37
N ASP A 40 6.01 4.29 -11.31
CA ASP A 40 6.84 5.50 -11.31
C ASP A 40 6.60 6.39 -10.09
N ILE A 41 5.41 6.29 -9.49
CA ILE A 41 5.07 6.99 -8.24
C ILE A 41 5.97 6.60 -7.06
N PHE A 42 6.66 5.47 -7.14
CA PHE A 42 7.60 5.00 -6.15
C PHE A 42 9.05 5.37 -6.45
N LYS A 43 9.34 5.94 -7.63
CA LYS A 43 10.68 6.37 -8.01
C LYS A 43 11.21 7.44 -7.05
N ILE A 44 12.49 7.37 -6.75
CA ILE A 44 13.19 8.33 -5.89
C ILE A 44 13.98 9.27 -6.81
N GLU A 45 13.72 10.56 -6.72
CA GLU A 45 14.49 11.56 -7.49
C GLU A 45 15.96 11.50 -7.07
N GLY A 46 16.86 11.49 -8.07
CA GLY A 46 18.32 11.39 -7.86
C GLY A 46 18.83 10.00 -7.54
N SER A 47 18.02 8.95 -7.76
CA SER A 47 18.44 7.55 -7.67
C SER A 47 19.37 7.18 -8.81
N GLN A 48 20.53 6.61 -8.50
CA GLN A 48 21.48 6.09 -9.49
C GLN A 48 20.85 4.96 -10.33
N TYR A 49 20.10 4.08 -9.71
CA TYR A 49 19.46 2.96 -10.42
C TYR A 49 18.28 3.41 -11.29
N LEU A 50 17.65 4.53 -10.95
CA LEU A 50 16.65 5.14 -11.82
C LEU A 50 17.32 5.76 -13.07
N GLU A 51 18.48 6.40 -12.91
CA GLU A 51 19.27 6.93 -14.03
C GLU A 51 19.72 5.79 -14.95
N HIS A 52 20.25 4.69 -14.40
CA HIS A 52 20.64 3.52 -15.20
C HIS A 52 19.43 2.85 -15.88
N LEU A 53 18.26 2.85 -15.24
CA LEU A 53 17.03 2.34 -15.86
C LEU A 53 16.59 3.21 -17.03
N GLN A 54 16.71 4.54 -16.92
CA GLN A 54 16.46 5.47 -18.05
C GLN A 54 17.43 5.25 -19.20
N ILE A 55 18.72 5.08 -18.91
CA ILE A 55 19.72 4.73 -19.93
C ILE A 55 19.34 3.42 -20.64
N LEU A 56 18.91 2.41 -19.86
CA LEU A 56 18.45 1.13 -20.42
C LEU A 56 17.24 1.33 -21.36
N GLU A 57 16.27 2.14 -20.97
CA GLU A 57 15.06 2.41 -21.75
C GLU A 57 15.36 3.23 -23.03
N ASP A 58 16.27 4.21 -22.93
CA ASP A 58 16.66 5.07 -24.04
C ASP A 58 17.52 4.33 -25.09
N GLU A 59 18.51 3.56 -24.62
CA GLU A 59 19.45 2.84 -25.49
C GLU A 59 18.88 1.51 -26.02
N PHE A 60 17.95 0.89 -25.29
CA PHE A 60 17.34 -0.41 -25.60
C PHE A 60 15.82 -0.35 -25.52
N PRO A 61 15.12 0.26 -26.51
CA PRO A 61 13.68 0.47 -26.47
C PRO A 61 12.81 -0.81 -26.40
N THR A 62 13.45 -1.99 -26.52
CA THR A 62 12.80 -3.30 -26.31
C THR A 62 12.89 -3.82 -24.88
N SER A 63 13.32 -3.00 -23.94
CA SER A 63 13.45 -3.40 -22.53
C SER A 63 12.10 -3.65 -21.84
N ASP A 64 11.06 -2.92 -22.25
CA ASP A 64 9.70 -3.12 -21.72
C ASP A 64 8.95 -4.11 -22.62
N GLN A 65 8.54 -5.24 -22.02
CA GLN A 65 7.96 -6.35 -22.78
C GLN A 65 6.80 -7.01 -22.04
N VAL A 66 5.88 -7.60 -22.82
CA VAL A 66 4.85 -8.51 -22.32
C VAL A 66 5.16 -9.91 -22.82
N ILE A 67 5.31 -10.84 -21.90
CA ILE A 67 5.61 -12.25 -22.19
C ILE A 67 4.31 -13.04 -22.08
N ILE A 68 3.96 -13.75 -23.14
CA ILE A 68 2.78 -14.61 -23.22
C ILE A 68 3.26 -16.05 -23.46
N MET A 69 2.96 -16.94 -22.54
CA MET A 69 3.25 -18.36 -22.69
C MET A 69 1.98 -19.13 -22.99
N ILE A 70 1.99 -19.93 -24.04
CA ILE A 70 0.85 -20.72 -24.49
C ILE A 70 1.20 -22.20 -24.36
N GLU A 71 0.30 -22.99 -23.75
CA GLU A 71 0.47 -24.44 -23.59
C GLU A 71 0.22 -25.22 -24.90
N ASP A 72 0.79 -26.41 -24.98
CA ASP A 72 0.59 -27.39 -26.07
C ASP A 72 0.86 -26.80 -27.46
N VAL A 73 2.06 -26.28 -27.67
CA VAL A 73 2.48 -25.62 -28.92
C VAL A 73 2.14 -26.44 -30.16
N VAL A 74 2.49 -27.75 -30.15
CA VAL A 74 2.30 -28.61 -31.32
C VAL A 74 0.83 -28.74 -31.70
N LYS A 75 -0.06 -28.77 -30.71
CA LYS A 75 -1.51 -28.90 -30.95
C LYS A 75 -2.11 -27.56 -31.41
N ASN A 76 -1.55 -26.43 -30.94
CA ASN A 76 -2.08 -25.10 -31.13
C ASN A 76 -1.31 -24.27 -32.18
N ASP A 77 -0.43 -24.89 -32.96
CA ASP A 77 0.48 -24.23 -33.89
C ASP A 77 -0.21 -23.20 -34.82
N THR A 78 -1.30 -23.60 -35.48
CA THR A 78 -2.08 -22.71 -36.36
C THR A 78 -2.65 -21.52 -35.62
N LYS A 79 -3.22 -21.74 -34.40
CA LYS A 79 -3.80 -20.67 -33.59
C LYS A 79 -2.73 -19.70 -33.10
N ILE A 80 -1.52 -20.20 -32.81
CA ILE A 80 -0.41 -19.38 -32.40
C ILE A 80 0.08 -18.52 -33.57
N THR A 81 0.12 -19.05 -34.79
CA THR A 81 0.41 -18.25 -35.99
C THR A 81 -0.59 -17.13 -36.20
N GLU A 82 -1.89 -17.43 -36.03
CA GLU A 82 -2.96 -16.43 -36.10
C GLU A 82 -2.81 -15.38 -35.00
N PHE A 83 -2.42 -15.81 -33.80
CA PHE A 83 -2.19 -14.92 -32.66
C PHE A 83 -1.00 -13.98 -32.87
N GLU A 84 0.13 -14.49 -33.34
CA GLU A 84 1.31 -13.67 -33.67
C GLU A 84 0.98 -12.66 -34.76
N SER A 85 0.20 -13.04 -35.78
CA SER A 85 -0.29 -12.14 -36.83
C SER A 85 -1.24 -11.07 -36.28
N PHE A 86 -2.14 -11.45 -35.36
CA PHE A 86 -3.03 -10.52 -34.66
C PHE A 86 -2.23 -9.48 -33.86
N LEU A 87 -1.25 -9.92 -33.07
CA LEU A 87 -0.40 -9.01 -32.29
C LEU A 87 0.39 -8.05 -33.22
N GLY A 88 0.93 -8.56 -34.33
CA GLY A 88 1.65 -7.74 -35.32
C GLY A 88 0.77 -6.73 -36.07
N SER A 89 -0.57 -6.88 -36.01
CA SER A 89 -1.53 -5.93 -36.60
C SER A 89 -1.94 -4.79 -35.65
N MET A 90 -1.58 -4.87 -34.37
CA MET A 90 -1.92 -3.86 -33.38
C MET A 90 -1.01 -2.63 -33.53
N GLU A 91 -1.59 -1.43 -33.66
CA GLU A 91 -0.85 -0.17 -33.76
C GLU A 91 -0.02 0.16 -32.52
N THR A 92 -0.39 -0.40 -31.38
CA THR A 92 0.27 -0.21 -30.07
C THR A 92 1.43 -1.17 -29.82
N VAL A 93 1.73 -2.07 -30.78
CA VAL A 93 2.79 -3.06 -30.70
C VAL A 93 3.90 -2.75 -31.70
N ASN A 94 5.10 -2.48 -31.21
CA ASN A 94 6.28 -2.18 -32.06
C ASN A 94 6.87 -3.42 -32.72
N ALA A 95 6.90 -4.55 -32.00
CA ALA A 95 7.46 -5.80 -32.49
C ALA A 95 6.86 -7.00 -31.74
N VAL A 96 6.84 -8.14 -32.42
CA VAL A 96 6.43 -9.43 -31.85
C VAL A 96 7.55 -10.44 -32.13
N LYS A 97 8.00 -11.13 -31.08
CA LYS A 97 8.90 -12.29 -31.18
C LYS A 97 8.13 -13.52 -30.72
N GLY A 98 7.93 -14.48 -31.56
CA GLY A 98 7.17 -15.69 -31.27
C GLY A 98 7.84 -16.93 -31.80
N ILE A 99 7.07 -18.02 -31.87
CA ILE A 99 7.52 -19.34 -32.27
C ILE A 99 7.89 -19.38 -33.76
N HIS A 100 7.12 -18.60 -34.55
CA HIS A 100 7.29 -18.51 -36.02
C HIS A 100 8.20 -17.35 -36.44
N THR A 101 8.76 -16.61 -35.50
CA THR A 101 9.73 -15.59 -35.79
C THR A 101 11.03 -16.26 -36.33
N GLU A 102 11.45 -15.86 -37.51
CA GLU A 102 12.67 -16.39 -38.09
C GLU A 102 13.87 -16.01 -37.23
N LEU A 103 14.61 -17.02 -36.75
CA LEU A 103 15.93 -16.76 -36.15
C LEU A 103 16.83 -16.17 -37.23
N PRO A 104 17.74 -15.23 -36.87
CA PRO A 104 18.60 -14.53 -37.83
C PRO A 104 19.65 -15.48 -38.51
N PHE A 105 19.44 -16.77 -38.48
CA PHE A 105 20.35 -17.81 -39.00
C PHE A 105 19.69 -18.61 -40.10
N PRO A 106 20.48 -19.10 -41.09
CA PRO A 106 19.99 -19.98 -42.14
C PRO A 106 19.29 -21.20 -41.55
N LYS A 107 18.13 -21.61 -42.11
CA LYS A 107 17.34 -22.80 -41.68
C LYS A 107 18.12 -24.11 -41.66
N GLU A 108 19.26 -24.14 -42.35
CA GLU A 108 20.19 -25.26 -42.41
C GLU A 108 21.08 -25.39 -41.16
N MET A 109 21.25 -24.29 -40.39
CA MET A 109 21.87 -24.34 -39.08
C MET A 109 20.79 -24.70 -38.04
N LYS A 110 20.64 -25.97 -37.74
CA LYS A 110 19.89 -26.41 -36.54
C LYS A 110 20.69 -26.08 -35.29
N ILE A 111 20.69 -24.82 -34.94
CA ILE A 111 21.29 -24.33 -33.69
C ILE A 111 20.27 -24.52 -32.63
N ASP A 112 20.45 -25.56 -31.81
CA ASP A 112 19.66 -25.79 -30.63
C ASP A 112 20.11 -24.82 -29.55
N LEU A 113 19.62 -23.58 -29.69
CA LEU A 113 19.83 -22.52 -28.74
C LEU A 113 18.76 -22.67 -27.64
N GLU A 114 18.92 -23.66 -26.78
CA GLU A 114 18.01 -23.91 -25.64
C GLU A 114 17.75 -22.63 -24.80
N VAL A 115 18.73 -21.74 -24.83
CA VAL A 115 18.72 -20.43 -24.15
C VAL A 115 17.78 -19.44 -24.81
N LEU A 116 17.71 -19.42 -26.13
CA LEU A 116 16.90 -18.46 -26.93
C LEU A 116 15.68 -19.14 -27.58
N SER A 117 15.47 -20.44 -27.32
CA SER A 117 14.34 -21.17 -27.87
C SER A 117 13.02 -20.57 -27.36
N PRO A 118 12.12 -20.16 -28.28
CA PRO A 118 10.79 -19.71 -27.90
C PRO A 118 9.88 -20.87 -27.44
N ILE A 119 10.38 -22.08 -27.44
CA ILE A 119 9.66 -23.29 -26.98
C ILE A 119 10.39 -23.87 -25.77
N LYS A 120 9.66 -24.04 -24.67
CA LYS A 120 10.13 -24.68 -23.44
C LYS A 120 9.32 -25.93 -23.15
N THR A 121 9.93 -26.88 -22.51
CA THR A 121 9.23 -28.11 -22.08
C THR A 121 9.38 -28.29 -20.58
N LEU A 122 8.26 -28.40 -19.89
CA LEU A 122 8.20 -28.62 -18.45
C LEU A 122 7.21 -29.76 -18.18
N ASN A 123 7.63 -30.81 -17.47
CA ASN A 123 6.78 -31.94 -17.10
C ASN A 123 6.04 -32.59 -18.28
N GLY A 124 6.66 -32.62 -19.48
CA GLY A 124 6.10 -33.19 -20.69
C GLY A 124 5.10 -32.28 -21.44
N ILE A 125 4.83 -31.09 -20.95
CA ILE A 125 4.03 -30.07 -21.63
C ILE A 125 4.98 -29.10 -22.35
N THR A 126 4.66 -28.78 -23.60
CA THR A 126 5.40 -27.79 -24.39
C THR A 126 4.74 -26.43 -24.29
N TYR A 127 5.54 -25.40 -23.98
CA TYR A 127 5.11 -24.03 -23.86
C TYR A 127 5.75 -23.19 -24.96
N GLY A 128 4.93 -22.45 -25.69
CA GLY A 128 5.40 -21.48 -26.67
C GLY A 128 5.46 -20.09 -26.04
N ILE A 129 6.56 -19.40 -26.22
CA ILE A 129 6.78 -18.05 -25.70
C ILE A 129 6.58 -17.07 -26.85
N VAL A 130 5.61 -16.18 -26.69
CA VAL A 130 5.39 -15.03 -27.55
C VAL A 130 5.67 -13.77 -26.73
N THR A 131 6.64 -12.99 -27.16
CA THR A 131 7.02 -11.72 -26.51
C THR A 131 6.59 -10.60 -27.42
N LEU A 132 5.77 -9.68 -26.90
CA LEU A 132 5.43 -8.44 -27.56
C LEU A 132 6.16 -7.27 -26.92
N PHE A 133 6.57 -6.33 -27.74
CA PHE A 133 7.22 -5.09 -27.36
C PHE A 133 6.25 -3.94 -27.62
N PRO A 134 5.55 -3.48 -26.58
CA PRO A 134 4.55 -2.42 -26.71
C PRO A 134 5.22 -1.05 -26.95
N ASN A 135 4.47 -0.13 -27.54
CA ASN A 135 4.82 1.27 -27.51
C ASN A 135 4.18 1.95 -26.29
N HIS A 136 4.39 3.26 -26.13
CA HIS A 136 3.88 4.05 -25.01
C HIS A 136 2.35 4.24 -25.00
N GLU A 137 1.65 3.87 -26.08
CA GLU A 137 0.19 3.95 -26.19
C GLU A 137 -0.50 2.65 -25.78
N PHE A 138 0.27 1.57 -25.58
CA PHE A 138 -0.27 0.29 -25.15
C PHE A 138 -0.94 0.38 -23.77
N GLY A 139 -2.18 -0.04 -23.69
CA GLY A 139 -2.97 0.14 -22.48
C GLY A 139 -3.97 -0.97 -22.18
N TYR A 140 -4.96 -0.61 -21.40
CA TYR A 140 -5.99 -1.52 -20.90
C TYR A 140 -6.79 -2.21 -22.02
N SER A 141 -7.18 -1.44 -23.07
CA SER A 141 -7.95 -1.99 -24.21
C SER A 141 -7.17 -3.06 -24.96
N ASP A 142 -5.87 -2.80 -25.21
CA ASP A 142 -5.01 -3.72 -25.95
C ASP A 142 -4.86 -5.06 -25.24
N LEU A 143 -4.61 -5.02 -23.93
CA LEU A 143 -4.52 -6.23 -23.14
C LEU A 143 -5.85 -7.00 -23.12
N LYS A 144 -6.97 -6.29 -23.05
CA LYS A 144 -8.32 -6.89 -23.10
C LYS A 144 -8.58 -7.59 -24.43
N ASP A 145 -8.13 -7.00 -25.53
CA ASP A 145 -8.25 -7.61 -26.87
C ASP A 145 -7.37 -8.85 -26.99
N ILE A 146 -6.15 -8.81 -26.44
CA ILE A 146 -5.24 -9.96 -26.35
C ILE A 146 -5.87 -11.10 -25.54
N GLU A 147 -6.36 -10.83 -24.33
CA GLU A 147 -7.03 -11.84 -23.50
C GLU A 147 -8.27 -12.40 -24.20
N THR A 148 -9.08 -11.54 -24.84
CA THR A 148 -10.27 -11.95 -25.57
C THR A 148 -9.93 -12.87 -26.75
N PHE A 149 -8.85 -12.59 -27.49
CA PHE A 149 -8.39 -13.44 -28.57
C PHE A 149 -7.99 -14.83 -28.05
N LEU A 150 -7.19 -14.87 -26.96
CA LEU A 150 -6.72 -16.13 -26.37
C LEU A 150 -7.89 -16.98 -25.82
N GLU A 151 -8.84 -16.36 -25.16
CA GLU A 151 -10.05 -17.02 -24.62
C GLU A 151 -10.96 -17.55 -25.73
N ASN A 152 -11.23 -16.76 -26.77
CA ASN A 152 -12.08 -17.17 -27.89
C ASN A 152 -11.51 -18.36 -28.66
N ASN A 153 -10.18 -18.48 -28.67
CA ASN A 153 -9.49 -19.62 -29.29
C ASN A 153 -9.28 -20.79 -28.33
N ALA A 154 -9.79 -20.70 -27.09
CA ALA A 154 -9.64 -21.71 -26.04
C ALA A 154 -8.16 -22.13 -25.82
N LEU A 155 -7.26 -21.14 -25.81
CA LEU A 155 -5.86 -21.34 -25.51
C LEU A 155 -5.63 -21.24 -23.99
N THR A 156 -4.84 -22.16 -23.46
CA THR A 156 -4.33 -22.03 -22.08
C THR A 156 -3.08 -21.18 -22.12
N TYR A 157 -3.08 -20.08 -21.37
CA TYR A 157 -2.02 -19.08 -21.47
C TYR A 157 -1.65 -18.48 -20.09
N TYR A 158 -0.48 -17.91 -20.04
CA TYR A 158 0.05 -17.15 -18.90
C TYR A 158 0.68 -15.87 -19.43
N ILE A 159 0.34 -14.72 -18.82
CA ILE A 159 0.84 -13.40 -19.24
C ILE A 159 1.62 -12.76 -18.10
N SER A 160 2.77 -12.18 -18.40
CA SER A 160 3.57 -11.38 -17.47
C SER A 160 4.26 -10.22 -18.19
N GLY A 161 4.83 -9.32 -17.40
CA GLY A 161 5.50 -8.12 -17.86
C GLY A 161 4.95 -6.88 -17.16
N ASN A 162 5.75 -5.81 -17.16
CA ASN A 162 5.37 -4.57 -16.48
C ASN A 162 4.07 -3.95 -17.02
N PRO A 163 3.85 -3.85 -18.36
CA PRO A 163 2.59 -3.33 -18.90
C PRO A 163 1.36 -4.16 -18.51
N TYR A 164 1.50 -5.50 -18.45
CA TYR A 164 0.43 -6.38 -17.96
C TYR A 164 0.09 -6.11 -16.49
N MET A 165 1.11 -6.02 -15.64
CA MET A 165 0.90 -5.75 -14.21
C MET A 165 0.22 -4.40 -13.98
N GLN A 166 0.63 -3.36 -14.71
CA GLN A 166 0.02 -2.02 -14.62
C GLN A 166 -1.46 -2.04 -15.02
N THR A 167 -1.81 -2.78 -16.08
CA THR A 167 -3.19 -2.89 -16.53
C THR A 167 -4.07 -3.63 -15.50
N LYS A 168 -3.58 -4.72 -14.92
CA LYS A 168 -4.32 -5.44 -13.86
C LYS A 168 -4.45 -4.64 -12.57
N ILE A 169 -3.52 -3.75 -12.25
CA ILE A 169 -3.65 -2.80 -11.13
C ILE A 169 -4.87 -1.90 -11.33
N PHE A 170 -5.16 -1.45 -12.55
CA PHE A 170 -6.35 -0.64 -12.83
C PHE A 170 -7.63 -1.35 -12.39
N ASP A 171 -7.83 -2.61 -12.79
CA ASP A 171 -8.98 -3.41 -12.39
C ASP A 171 -9.07 -3.56 -10.86
N TYR A 172 -7.94 -3.80 -10.21
CA TYR A 172 -7.90 -3.95 -8.77
C TYR A 172 -8.20 -2.64 -8.03
N LEU A 173 -7.69 -1.51 -8.50
CA LEU A 173 -7.98 -0.21 -7.91
C LEU A 173 -9.44 0.19 -8.11
N LEU A 174 -9.99 -0.07 -9.29
CA LEU A 174 -11.41 0.16 -9.55
C LEU A 174 -12.30 -0.68 -8.63
N PHE A 175 -12.00 -1.99 -8.48
CA PHE A 175 -12.67 -2.85 -7.51
C PHE A 175 -12.59 -2.31 -6.09
N ILE A 176 -11.40 -1.86 -5.66
CA ILE A 176 -11.17 -1.33 -4.32
C ILE A 176 -11.99 -0.07 -4.09
N LEU A 177 -12.01 0.87 -5.05
CA LEU A 177 -12.77 2.11 -4.95
C LEU A 177 -14.29 1.88 -4.89
N LEU A 178 -14.79 0.93 -5.68
CA LEU A 178 -16.24 0.69 -5.79
C LEU A 178 -16.78 -0.22 -4.67
N VAL A 179 -16.00 -1.17 -4.18
CA VAL A 179 -16.49 -2.20 -3.25
C VAL A 179 -16.10 -1.92 -1.81
N ILE A 180 -14.86 -1.50 -1.56
CA ILE A 180 -14.35 -1.44 -0.18
C ILE A 180 -14.96 -0.29 0.65
N PRO A 181 -15.07 0.98 0.18
CA PRO A 181 -15.69 2.05 0.96
C PRO A 181 -17.15 1.80 1.33
N PRO A 182 -18.04 1.37 0.40
CA PRO A 182 -19.41 1.00 0.76
C PRO A 182 -19.49 -0.16 1.76
N SER A 183 -18.62 -1.17 1.60
CA SER A 183 -18.54 -2.30 2.53
C SER A 183 -18.06 -1.88 3.92
N ALA A 184 -17.10 -0.95 4.00
CA ALA A 184 -16.65 -0.37 5.27
C ALA A 184 -17.79 0.37 5.98
N ILE A 185 -18.54 1.21 5.26
CA ILE A 185 -19.73 1.90 5.80
C ILE A 185 -20.76 0.89 6.31
N PHE A 186 -21.03 -0.17 5.54
CA PHE A 186 -21.98 -1.22 5.93
C PHE A 186 -21.55 -1.95 7.20
N ILE A 187 -20.27 -2.31 7.31
CA ILE A 187 -19.71 -2.99 8.48
C ILE A 187 -19.78 -2.07 9.71
N LEU A 188 -19.31 -0.82 9.57
CA LEU A 188 -19.35 0.17 10.66
C LEU A 188 -20.78 0.46 11.11
N PHE A 189 -21.71 0.57 10.16
CA PHE A 189 -23.13 0.72 10.47
C PHE A 189 -23.64 -0.42 11.37
N ASN A 190 -23.34 -1.67 11.05
CA ASN A 190 -23.79 -2.82 11.83
C ASN A 190 -23.17 -2.83 13.23
N ILE A 191 -21.87 -2.54 13.35
CA ILE A 191 -21.18 -2.50 14.66
C ILE A 191 -21.75 -1.37 15.52
N PHE A 192 -21.83 -0.16 14.97
CA PHE A 192 -22.34 1.00 15.71
C PHE A 192 -23.84 0.86 16.04
N ARG A 193 -24.58 0.14 15.20
CA ARG A 193 -26.01 -0.18 15.47
C ARG A 193 -26.21 -0.99 16.74
N ILE A 194 -25.28 -1.89 17.04
CA ILE A 194 -25.33 -2.69 18.29
C ILE A 194 -25.13 -1.76 19.50
N GLN A 195 -24.23 -0.80 19.41
CA GLN A 195 -23.93 0.14 20.49
C GLN A 195 -24.98 1.23 20.64
N MET A 196 -25.37 1.87 19.53
CA MET A 196 -26.29 3.01 19.51
C MET A 196 -27.74 2.59 19.82
N LYS A 197 -28.11 1.35 19.53
CA LYS A 197 -29.50 0.84 19.68
C LYS A 197 -30.55 1.73 18.99
N SER A 198 -30.11 2.58 18.02
CA SER A 198 -30.92 3.52 17.24
C SER A 198 -30.42 3.57 15.81
N VAL A 199 -31.29 3.26 14.83
CA VAL A 199 -30.92 3.35 13.39
C VAL A 199 -30.54 4.77 13.02
N LYS A 200 -31.35 5.76 13.40
CA LYS A 200 -31.10 7.18 13.12
C LYS A 200 -29.79 7.66 13.78
N GLY A 201 -29.53 7.26 15.03
CA GLY A 201 -28.28 7.55 15.72
C GLY A 201 -27.07 6.94 15.01
N THR A 202 -27.19 5.68 14.53
CA THR A 202 -26.11 5.02 13.79
C THR A 202 -25.82 5.72 12.45
N ILE A 203 -26.86 6.09 11.68
CA ILE A 203 -26.68 6.83 10.42
C ILE A 203 -25.94 8.14 10.70
N LEU A 204 -26.37 8.92 11.70
CA LEU A 204 -25.72 10.19 12.04
C LEU A 204 -24.28 10.02 12.56
N SER A 205 -23.91 8.83 13.07
CA SER A 205 -22.54 8.56 13.51
C SER A 205 -21.61 8.23 12.33
N VAL A 206 -22.09 7.54 11.29
CA VAL A 206 -21.25 7.06 10.17
C VAL A 206 -21.30 8.01 8.97
N MET A 207 -22.45 8.63 8.70
CA MET A 207 -22.67 9.49 7.53
C MET A 207 -21.65 10.63 7.37
N PRO A 208 -21.23 11.36 8.40
CA PRO A 208 -20.27 12.45 8.25
C PRO A 208 -18.93 11.97 7.66
N ALA A 209 -18.44 10.83 8.11
CA ALA A 209 -17.19 10.26 7.61
C ALA A 209 -17.32 9.77 6.15
N GLY A 210 -18.47 9.17 5.79
CA GLY A 210 -18.75 8.79 4.41
C GLY A 210 -18.83 10.00 3.48
N VAL A 211 -19.45 11.09 3.92
CA VAL A 211 -19.50 12.36 3.17
C VAL A 211 -18.11 12.99 3.04
N ALA A 212 -17.30 12.95 4.08
CA ALA A 212 -15.93 13.44 4.03
C ALA A 212 -15.07 12.66 3.05
N ALA A 213 -15.22 11.33 2.99
CA ALA A 213 -14.55 10.50 1.99
C ALA A 213 -14.98 10.86 0.55
N LEU A 214 -16.28 11.12 0.34
CA LEU A 214 -16.80 11.61 -0.93
C LEU A 214 -16.16 12.97 -1.30
N TRP A 215 -16.06 13.90 -0.36
CA TRP A 215 -15.41 15.20 -0.59
C TRP A 215 -13.93 15.04 -0.90
N THR A 216 -13.23 14.16 -0.19
CA THR A 216 -11.80 13.90 -0.43
C THR A 216 -11.55 13.40 -1.86
N LEU A 217 -12.30 12.39 -2.30
CA LEU A 217 -12.20 11.86 -3.67
C LEU A 217 -12.64 12.88 -4.71
N GLY A 218 -13.76 13.58 -4.46
CA GLY A 218 -14.27 14.57 -5.39
C GLY A 218 -13.32 15.74 -5.59
N PHE A 219 -12.68 16.22 -4.53
CA PHE A 219 -11.69 17.29 -4.63
C PHE A 219 -10.41 16.81 -5.31
N ALA A 220 -9.95 15.58 -5.04
CA ALA A 220 -8.83 15.00 -5.78
C ALA A 220 -9.07 15.04 -7.29
N GLY A 221 -10.23 14.57 -7.76
CA GLY A 221 -10.58 14.62 -9.18
C GLY A 221 -10.72 16.04 -9.75
N LEU A 222 -11.21 17.01 -8.96
CA LEU A 222 -11.31 18.41 -9.40
C LEU A 222 -9.94 19.09 -9.53
N PHE A 223 -8.96 18.71 -8.71
CA PHE A 223 -7.60 19.23 -8.80
C PHE A 223 -6.74 18.50 -9.85
N GLY A 224 -7.28 17.44 -10.46
CA GLY A 224 -6.58 16.65 -11.46
C GLY A 224 -5.53 15.72 -10.88
N ASP A 225 -5.69 15.35 -9.61
CA ASP A 225 -4.78 14.44 -8.94
C ASP A 225 -5.18 12.97 -9.19
N ASP A 226 -4.17 12.10 -9.29
CA ASP A 226 -4.34 10.69 -9.59
C ASP A 226 -4.55 9.84 -8.32
N ILE A 227 -5.41 8.84 -8.43
CA ILE A 227 -5.55 7.82 -7.39
C ILE A 227 -4.61 6.66 -7.69
N SER A 228 -3.69 6.40 -6.76
CA SER A 228 -2.70 5.33 -6.82
C SER A 228 -3.03 4.18 -5.87
N ILE A 229 -2.18 3.15 -5.90
CA ILE A 229 -2.28 1.97 -5.01
C ILE A 229 -2.22 2.33 -3.51
N LEU A 230 -1.59 3.45 -3.15
CA LEU A 230 -1.57 3.94 -1.76
C LEU A 230 -2.70 4.93 -1.48
N THR A 231 -2.92 5.90 -2.37
CA THR A 231 -3.92 6.95 -2.14
C THR A 231 -5.35 6.41 -2.14
N VAL A 232 -5.60 5.26 -2.75
CA VAL A 232 -6.89 4.53 -2.66
C VAL A 232 -7.29 4.16 -1.22
N LEU A 233 -6.32 4.12 -0.28
CA LEU A 233 -6.57 3.91 1.14
C LEU A 233 -7.10 5.16 1.86
N ALA A 234 -6.88 6.36 1.33
CA ALA A 234 -7.26 7.61 1.99
C ALA A 234 -8.77 7.71 2.28
N PRO A 235 -9.70 7.44 1.34
CA PRO A 235 -11.12 7.43 1.64
C PRO A 235 -11.51 6.35 2.66
N ILE A 236 -10.83 5.22 2.66
CA ILE A 236 -11.07 4.11 3.60
C ILE A 236 -10.67 4.53 5.02
N PHE A 237 -9.48 5.13 5.18
CA PHE A 237 -9.06 5.69 6.46
C PHE A 237 -9.98 6.82 6.90
N THR A 238 -10.41 7.70 6.00
CA THR A 238 -11.37 8.78 6.29
C THR A 238 -12.68 8.22 6.87
N ILE A 239 -13.25 7.17 6.27
CA ILE A 239 -14.48 6.55 6.75
C ILE A 239 -14.27 5.91 8.12
N ILE A 240 -13.22 5.12 8.29
CA ILE A 240 -13.03 4.31 9.49
C ILE A 240 -12.59 5.17 10.67
N ILE A 241 -11.60 6.06 10.48
CA ILE A 241 -11.10 6.95 11.54
C ILE A 241 -12.14 8.03 11.86
N GLY A 242 -12.67 8.69 10.83
CA GLY A 242 -13.62 9.78 10.99
C GLY A 242 -14.96 9.36 11.62
N SER A 243 -15.38 8.11 11.45
CA SER A 243 -16.62 7.61 12.07
C SER A 243 -16.53 7.52 13.59
N ALA A 244 -15.33 7.45 14.17
CA ALA A 244 -15.12 7.43 15.62
C ALA A 244 -15.64 8.73 16.27
N ASP A 245 -15.38 9.89 15.68
CA ASP A 245 -15.87 11.18 16.16
C ASP A 245 -17.40 11.22 16.17
N GLY A 246 -18.03 10.74 15.09
CA GLY A 246 -19.49 10.61 15.00
C GLY A 246 -20.07 9.71 16.09
N LEU A 247 -19.41 8.57 16.35
CA LEU A 247 -19.81 7.65 17.40
C LEU A 247 -19.78 8.27 18.79
N HIS A 248 -18.67 8.94 19.13
CA HIS A 248 -18.49 9.62 20.42
C HIS A 248 -19.52 10.74 20.58
N PHE A 249 -19.68 11.59 19.56
CA PHE A 249 -20.60 12.71 19.62
C PHE A 249 -22.04 12.27 19.82
N ILE A 250 -22.52 11.32 19.00
CA ILE A 250 -23.91 10.84 19.09
C ILE A 250 -24.17 10.03 20.36
N SER A 251 -23.19 9.27 20.87
CA SER A 251 -23.33 8.59 22.16
C SER A 251 -23.68 9.56 23.29
N HIS A 252 -22.97 10.67 23.36
CA HIS A 252 -23.23 11.69 24.41
C HIS A 252 -24.52 12.46 24.19
N VAL A 253 -24.91 12.71 22.92
CA VAL A 253 -26.22 13.30 22.62
C VAL A 253 -27.33 12.35 23.12
N GLN A 254 -27.19 11.04 22.92
CA GLN A 254 -28.13 10.05 23.42
C GLN A 254 -28.23 10.05 24.96
N GLU A 255 -27.09 10.13 25.67
CA GLU A 255 -27.06 10.21 27.14
C GLU A 255 -27.84 11.42 27.65
N HIS A 256 -27.62 12.60 27.07
CA HIS A 256 -28.35 13.81 27.45
C HIS A 256 -29.85 13.73 27.12
N LEU A 257 -30.23 13.07 26.02
CA LEU A 257 -31.65 12.87 25.69
C LEU A 257 -32.31 11.89 26.69
N GLU A 258 -31.57 10.89 27.19
CA GLU A 258 -32.04 9.96 28.22
C GLU A 258 -32.24 10.67 29.58
N GLU A 259 -31.45 11.74 29.85
CA GLU A 259 -31.64 12.63 31.00
C GLU A 259 -32.86 13.56 30.84
N GLY A 260 -33.58 13.51 29.73
CA GLY A 260 -34.77 14.33 29.47
C GLY A 260 -34.50 15.71 28.87
N LYS A 261 -33.25 16.01 28.47
CA LYS A 261 -32.90 17.27 27.79
C LYS A 261 -33.47 17.31 26.37
N SER A 262 -33.72 18.53 25.87
CA SER A 262 -34.08 18.73 24.46
C SER A 262 -32.92 18.40 23.53
N MET A 263 -33.19 18.11 22.25
CA MET A 263 -32.14 17.81 21.22
C MET A 263 -31.10 18.95 21.18
N ARG A 264 -31.53 20.20 21.16
CA ARG A 264 -30.64 21.34 21.10
C ARG A 264 -29.74 21.46 22.35
N GLU A 265 -30.28 21.24 23.53
CA GLU A 265 -29.51 21.23 24.79
C GLU A 265 -28.54 20.02 24.82
N SER A 266 -28.97 18.89 24.31
CA SER A 266 -28.13 17.67 24.17
C SER A 266 -26.94 17.89 23.24
N LEU A 267 -27.15 18.54 22.09
CA LEU A 267 -26.07 18.90 21.15
C LEU A 267 -25.08 19.89 21.80
N ILE A 268 -25.56 20.93 22.49
CA ILE A 268 -24.72 21.89 23.18
C ILE A 268 -23.94 21.22 24.32
N GLY A 269 -24.58 20.38 25.12
CA GLY A 269 -23.98 19.67 26.24
C GLY A 269 -22.87 18.72 25.76
N SER A 270 -23.16 17.94 24.70
CA SER A 270 -22.20 17.01 24.13
C SER A 270 -20.99 17.72 23.54
N LEU A 271 -21.17 18.80 22.76
CA LEU A 271 -20.04 19.57 22.22
C LEU A 271 -19.20 20.25 23.30
N ASN A 272 -19.80 20.68 24.42
CA ASN A 272 -19.04 21.23 25.55
C ASN A 272 -18.16 20.14 26.22
N MET A 273 -18.58 18.88 26.18
CA MET A 273 -17.91 17.77 26.85
C MET A 273 -16.86 17.12 25.96
N VAL A 274 -17.22 16.74 24.72
CA VAL A 274 -16.36 15.95 23.83
C VAL A 274 -15.79 16.76 22.64
N GLY A 275 -16.23 17.99 22.43
CA GLY A 275 -15.81 18.75 21.26
C GLY A 275 -14.29 19.04 21.22
N VAL A 276 -13.69 19.42 22.36
CA VAL A 276 -12.22 19.64 22.42
C VAL A 276 -11.45 18.32 22.25
N PRO A 277 -11.78 17.23 22.97
CA PRO A 277 -11.20 15.92 22.67
C PRO A 277 -11.27 15.52 21.20
N MET A 278 -12.42 15.68 20.52
CA MET A 278 -12.57 15.36 19.09
C MET A 278 -11.63 16.18 18.20
N ILE A 279 -11.49 17.48 18.44
CA ILE A 279 -10.54 18.29 17.67
C ILE A 279 -9.11 17.77 17.87
N ILE A 280 -8.75 17.36 19.07
CA ILE A 280 -7.40 16.91 19.38
C ILE A 280 -7.14 15.55 18.73
N THR A 281 -8.10 14.61 18.78
CA THR A 281 -7.99 13.31 18.09
C THR A 281 -7.88 13.50 16.59
N THR A 282 -8.66 14.39 15.98
CA THR A 282 -8.49 14.77 14.57
C THR A 282 -7.08 15.30 14.29
N VAL A 283 -6.56 16.24 15.12
CA VAL A 283 -5.22 16.81 14.95
C VAL A 283 -4.12 15.77 15.13
N THR A 284 -4.24 14.86 16.10
CA THR A 284 -3.23 13.81 16.30
C THR A 284 -3.24 12.77 15.18
N SER A 285 -4.40 12.42 14.66
CA SER A 285 -4.51 11.53 13.49
C SER A 285 -3.91 12.20 12.24
N VAL A 286 -4.24 13.47 11.98
CA VAL A 286 -3.62 14.26 10.91
C VAL A 286 -2.09 14.35 11.09
N ALA A 287 -1.61 14.56 12.31
CA ALA A 287 -0.16 14.60 12.59
C ALA A 287 0.54 13.28 12.27
N GLY A 288 -0.11 12.14 12.55
CA GLY A 288 0.39 10.83 12.17
C GLY A 288 0.54 10.68 10.66
N PHE A 289 -0.44 11.11 9.86
CA PHE A 289 -0.34 11.08 8.40
C PHE A 289 0.66 12.12 7.85
N ILE A 290 0.66 13.36 8.34
CA ILE A 290 1.62 14.40 7.90
C ILE A 290 3.06 13.96 8.15
N SER A 291 3.34 13.21 9.21
CA SER A 291 4.69 12.72 9.48
C SER A 291 5.24 11.81 8.37
N LEU A 292 4.38 11.19 7.57
CA LEU A 292 4.77 10.38 6.41
C LEU A 292 5.41 11.21 5.28
N MET A 293 5.18 12.51 5.22
CA MET A 293 5.79 13.39 4.20
C MET A 293 7.32 13.39 4.28
N PHE A 294 7.89 12.97 5.41
CA PHE A 294 9.34 12.82 5.59
C PHE A 294 9.92 11.51 5.03
N MET A 295 9.10 10.67 4.40
CA MET A 295 9.54 9.41 3.79
C MET A 295 9.96 9.52 2.32
N ASN A 296 9.93 10.71 1.75
CA ASN A 296 10.56 11.11 0.48
C ASN A 296 10.16 10.31 -0.77
N THR A 297 8.90 9.86 -0.86
CA THR A 297 8.30 9.28 -2.07
C THR A 297 6.97 9.92 -2.38
N LYS A 298 6.69 10.16 -3.68
CA LYS A 298 5.46 10.80 -4.13
C LYS A 298 4.22 10.04 -3.66
N ALA A 299 4.22 8.71 -3.78
CA ALA A 299 3.08 7.88 -3.40
C ALA A 299 2.70 8.02 -1.91
N ILE A 300 3.70 8.08 -1.02
CA ILE A 300 3.47 8.25 0.42
C ILE A 300 3.08 9.70 0.74
N TYR A 301 3.70 10.66 0.06
CA TYR A 301 3.36 12.07 0.21
C TYR A 301 1.89 12.33 -0.15
N ASP A 302 1.42 11.81 -1.27
CA ASP A 302 0.04 11.93 -1.71
C ASP A 302 -0.93 11.24 -0.73
N LEU A 303 -0.61 10.04 -0.25
CA LEU A 303 -1.38 9.38 0.82
C LEU A 303 -1.46 10.26 2.08
N ALA A 304 -0.33 10.82 2.50
CA ALA A 304 -0.26 11.68 3.69
C ALA A 304 -1.19 12.89 3.57
N ILE A 305 -1.18 13.56 2.43
CA ILE A 305 -2.04 14.71 2.15
C ILE A 305 -3.51 14.30 2.10
N TYR A 306 -3.87 13.33 1.25
CA TYR A 306 -5.29 12.98 1.05
C TYR A 306 -5.92 12.39 2.29
N ALA A 307 -5.22 11.54 3.03
CA ALA A 307 -5.73 11.00 4.29
C ALA A 307 -5.85 12.10 5.36
N SER A 308 -4.88 13.02 5.44
CA SER A 308 -4.94 14.18 6.37
C SER A 308 -6.13 15.08 6.07
N ILE A 309 -6.34 15.44 4.81
CA ILE A 309 -7.49 16.25 4.38
C ILE A 309 -8.79 15.51 4.68
N GLY A 310 -8.87 14.23 4.32
CA GLY A 310 -10.06 13.41 4.55
C GLY A 310 -10.45 13.31 6.03
N ILE A 311 -9.48 13.07 6.91
CA ILE A 311 -9.71 12.99 8.36
C ILE A 311 -10.12 14.36 8.92
N ALA A 312 -9.46 15.43 8.50
CA ALA A 312 -9.84 16.79 8.91
C ALA A 312 -11.27 17.14 8.45
N LEU A 313 -11.62 16.79 7.22
CA LEU A 313 -12.98 16.95 6.68
C LEU A 313 -13.99 16.08 7.43
N ALA A 314 -13.64 14.88 7.89
CA ALA A 314 -14.54 14.01 8.66
C ALA A 314 -14.84 14.60 10.04
N GLY A 315 -13.83 15.14 10.72
CA GLY A 315 -14.01 15.90 11.96
C GLY A 315 -14.92 17.11 11.75
N PHE A 316 -14.65 17.93 10.72
CA PHE A 316 -15.49 19.06 10.35
C PHE A 316 -16.92 18.63 9.99
N ALA A 317 -17.07 17.59 9.17
CA ALA A 317 -18.38 17.08 8.76
C ALA A 317 -19.22 16.62 9.96
N THR A 318 -18.60 15.99 10.95
CA THR A 318 -19.29 15.57 12.18
C THR A 318 -19.85 16.77 12.96
N TRP A 319 -19.05 17.82 13.10
CA TRP A 319 -19.51 19.05 13.77
C TRP A 319 -20.59 19.79 12.98
N PHE A 320 -20.55 19.73 11.67
CA PHE A 320 -21.42 20.47 10.77
C PHE A 320 -22.73 19.71 10.47
N ILE A 321 -22.62 18.47 9.99
CA ILE A 321 -23.76 17.69 9.47
C ILE A 321 -24.73 17.29 10.59
N VAL A 322 -24.18 16.83 11.74
CA VAL A 322 -25.04 16.33 12.83
C VAL A 322 -25.97 17.43 13.36
N PRO A 323 -25.49 18.64 13.72
CA PRO A 323 -26.41 19.73 14.12
C PRO A 323 -27.30 20.22 12.97
N LEU A 324 -26.78 20.26 11.73
CA LEU A 324 -27.55 20.74 10.57
C LEU A 324 -28.76 19.85 10.29
N VAL A 325 -28.56 18.52 10.23
CA VAL A 325 -29.66 17.57 10.00
C VAL A 325 -30.70 17.66 11.13
N ASN A 326 -30.26 17.72 12.39
CA ASN A 326 -31.16 17.84 13.53
C ASN A 326 -31.86 19.20 13.64
N SER A 327 -31.39 20.23 12.91
CA SER A 327 -32.09 21.52 12.85
C SER A 327 -33.35 21.49 11.98
N PHE A 328 -33.45 20.58 11.02
CA PHE A 328 -34.60 20.43 10.14
C PHE A 328 -35.64 19.44 10.67
N GLU A 329 -35.18 18.33 11.23
CA GLU A 329 -36.04 17.27 11.72
C GLU A 329 -35.61 16.85 13.13
N HIS A 330 -36.57 16.82 14.06
CA HIS A 330 -36.32 16.31 15.42
C HIS A 330 -36.22 14.77 15.39
N LEU A 331 -35.05 14.31 15.00
CA LEU A 331 -34.77 12.89 14.93
C LEU A 331 -34.73 12.27 16.34
N ASP A 332 -35.67 11.38 16.63
CA ASP A 332 -35.58 10.59 17.85
C ASP A 332 -34.45 9.54 17.70
N ILE A 333 -33.31 9.84 18.34
CA ILE A 333 -32.13 8.98 18.34
C ILE A 333 -31.93 8.25 19.66
N ARG A 334 -32.92 8.30 20.60
CA ARG A 334 -32.85 7.61 21.88
C ARG A 334 -32.62 6.12 21.70
N LYS A 335 -31.92 5.52 22.67
CA LYS A 335 -31.67 4.07 22.66
C LYS A 335 -32.98 3.28 22.86
N LYS A 336 -33.23 2.34 21.95
CA LYS A 336 -34.36 1.43 22.05
C LYS A 336 -33.94 0.17 22.84
N LYS A 337 -34.87 -0.47 23.54
CA LYS A 337 -34.61 -1.79 24.18
C LYS A 337 -34.15 -2.77 23.10
N SER A 338 -32.94 -3.29 23.20
CA SER A 338 -32.36 -4.28 22.30
C SER A 338 -31.87 -5.47 23.09
N LYS A 339 -32.09 -6.69 22.54
CA LYS A 339 -31.58 -7.95 23.12
C LYS A 339 -30.06 -8.08 22.92
N LEU A 340 -29.48 -7.41 21.89
CA LEU A 340 -28.05 -7.41 21.65
C LEU A 340 -27.43 -6.16 22.31
N SER A 341 -26.61 -6.35 23.33
CA SER A 341 -25.83 -5.29 23.93
C SER A 341 -24.39 -5.77 24.12
N LEU A 342 -23.43 -4.99 23.64
CA LEU A 342 -22.03 -5.16 24.02
C LEU A 342 -21.83 -4.55 25.41
N ASP A 343 -22.39 -5.23 26.43
CA ASP A 343 -22.19 -4.84 27.83
C ASP A 343 -20.86 -5.41 28.38
N ILE A 344 -19.77 -5.15 27.63
CA ILE A 344 -18.44 -5.46 28.15
C ILE A 344 -18.09 -4.38 29.18
N GLN A 345 -18.41 -4.63 30.41
CA GLN A 345 -17.97 -3.84 31.56
C GLN A 345 -16.77 -4.52 32.20
N PHE A 346 -15.61 -3.96 31.99
CA PHE A 346 -14.49 -4.25 32.90
C PHE A 346 -14.78 -3.55 34.24
N LYS A 347 -15.24 -4.30 35.24
CA LYS A 347 -15.66 -3.75 36.54
C LYS A 347 -14.51 -3.19 37.39
N LYS A 348 -13.24 -3.43 37.02
CA LYS A 348 -12.06 -2.97 37.78
C LYS A 348 -10.89 -2.66 36.86
N THR A 349 -10.16 -1.58 37.18
CA THR A 349 -8.83 -1.33 36.59
C THR A 349 -7.87 -2.46 36.96
N TRP A 350 -7.07 -2.89 35.99
CA TRP A 350 -6.20 -4.07 36.12
C TRP A 350 -5.11 -3.96 37.22
N GLY A 351 -4.65 -2.75 37.55
CA GLY A 351 -3.65 -2.56 38.58
C GLY A 351 -2.29 -3.21 38.26
N ARG A 352 -1.71 -3.94 39.22
CA ARG A 352 -0.40 -4.59 39.05
C ARG A 352 -0.30 -5.58 37.89
N PRO A 353 -1.30 -6.37 37.50
CA PRO A 353 -1.23 -7.25 36.34
C PRO A 353 -0.87 -6.55 35.03
N SER A 354 -1.21 -5.26 34.85
CA SER A 354 -0.85 -4.52 33.64
C SER A 354 0.65 -4.42 33.43
N TYR A 355 1.46 -4.34 34.49
CA TYR A 355 2.92 -4.32 34.37
C TYR A 355 3.50 -5.67 33.92
N ILE A 356 2.85 -6.78 34.32
CA ILE A 356 3.26 -8.13 33.89
C ILE A 356 3.03 -8.28 32.39
N VAL A 357 1.85 -7.83 31.91
CA VAL A 357 1.57 -7.85 30.46
C VAL A 357 2.60 -7.03 29.68
N VAL A 358 2.90 -5.82 30.13
CA VAL A 358 3.91 -4.96 29.49
C VAL A 358 5.27 -5.64 29.49
N LEU A 359 5.68 -6.26 30.60
CA LEU A 359 6.95 -6.98 30.67
C LEU A 359 7.00 -8.13 29.66
N ILE A 360 5.91 -8.91 29.54
CA ILE A 360 5.82 -10.00 28.54
C ILE A 360 5.94 -9.44 27.13
N LEU A 361 5.22 -8.36 26.81
CA LEU A 361 5.28 -7.72 25.49
C LEU A 361 6.72 -7.24 25.16
N LEU A 362 7.39 -6.62 26.10
CA LEU A 362 8.78 -6.15 25.91
C LEU A 362 9.77 -7.32 25.78
N VAL A 363 9.62 -8.36 26.58
CA VAL A 363 10.48 -9.57 26.46
C VAL A 363 10.28 -10.22 25.09
N VAL A 364 9.04 -10.43 24.67
CA VAL A 364 8.76 -10.95 23.32
C VAL A 364 9.40 -10.06 22.25
N SER A 365 9.30 -8.74 22.40
CA SER A 365 9.87 -7.79 21.43
C SER A 365 11.40 -7.92 21.30
N ILE A 366 12.10 -8.14 22.40
CA ILE A 366 13.57 -8.31 22.38
C ILE A 366 13.99 -9.51 21.52
N PHE A 367 13.22 -10.61 21.56
CA PHE A 367 13.56 -11.82 20.80
C PHE A 367 13.07 -11.78 19.36
N THR A 368 12.01 -11.06 19.05
CA THR A 368 11.37 -11.12 17.73
C THR A 368 11.73 -9.96 16.79
N ILE A 369 12.08 -8.79 17.33
CA ILE A 369 12.54 -7.66 16.50
C ILE A 369 13.78 -8.01 15.64
N PRO A 370 14.80 -8.75 16.13
CA PRO A 370 15.91 -9.17 15.29
C PRO A 370 15.55 -10.13 14.14
N MET A 371 14.33 -10.69 14.15
CA MET A 371 13.82 -11.60 13.12
C MET A 371 13.08 -10.85 11.99
N ILE A 372 13.05 -9.52 12.01
CA ILE A 372 12.37 -8.72 10.99
C ILE A 372 13.08 -8.90 9.65
N ASN A 373 12.30 -9.33 8.64
CA ASN A 373 12.70 -9.35 7.25
C ASN A 373 12.42 -7.97 6.61
N THR A 374 13.32 -7.52 5.74
CA THR A 374 13.20 -6.25 5.01
C THR A 374 13.03 -6.45 3.51
N GLU A 375 12.75 -7.67 3.06
CA GLU A 375 12.55 -7.97 1.64
C GLU A 375 11.29 -7.31 1.08
N PHE A 376 11.43 -6.76 -0.11
CA PHE A 376 10.31 -6.22 -0.86
C PHE A 376 10.57 -6.31 -2.36
N ASN A 377 9.60 -6.87 -3.06
CA ASN A 377 9.53 -6.83 -4.52
C ASN A 377 8.08 -6.57 -4.97
N GLN A 378 7.89 -6.18 -6.23
CA GLN A 378 6.57 -5.81 -6.77
C GLN A 378 5.53 -6.93 -6.64
N LEU A 379 5.94 -8.20 -6.73
CA LEU A 379 5.04 -9.33 -6.64
C LEU A 379 4.47 -9.55 -5.25
N MET A 380 5.21 -9.12 -4.21
CA MET A 380 4.70 -9.14 -2.84
C MET A 380 3.49 -8.24 -2.61
N MET A 381 3.14 -7.39 -3.60
CA MET A 381 1.94 -6.56 -3.55
C MET A 381 0.66 -7.36 -3.81
N TYR A 382 0.74 -8.50 -4.49
CA TYR A 382 -0.39 -9.31 -4.90
C TYR A 382 -0.62 -10.51 -3.98
N LYS A 383 -1.86 -10.90 -3.81
CA LYS A 383 -2.19 -12.16 -3.14
C LYS A 383 -1.97 -13.34 -4.10
N ASN A 384 -1.52 -14.46 -3.57
CA ASN A 384 -1.15 -15.65 -4.36
C ASN A 384 -2.28 -16.24 -5.22
N TYR A 385 -3.55 -15.89 -4.94
CA TYR A 385 -4.68 -16.35 -5.76
C TYR A 385 -4.97 -15.45 -6.97
N THR A 386 -4.35 -14.29 -7.06
CA THR A 386 -4.53 -13.36 -8.20
C THR A 386 -3.93 -13.92 -9.47
N GLU A 387 -4.47 -13.53 -10.63
CA GLU A 387 -3.94 -13.94 -11.92
C GLU A 387 -2.49 -13.52 -12.11
N VAL A 388 -2.16 -12.28 -11.72
CA VAL A 388 -0.79 -11.75 -11.79
C VAL A 388 0.19 -12.65 -11.05
N ALA A 389 -0.11 -13.02 -9.80
CA ALA A 389 0.77 -13.89 -9.02
C ALA A 389 0.89 -15.29 -9.63
N LYS A 390 -0.24 -15.91 -10.01
CA LYS A 390 -0.26 -17.26 -10.62
C LYS A 390 0.49 -17.32 -11.94
N ASN A 391 0.24 -16.34 -12.80
CA ASN A 391 0.90 -16.27 -14.11
C ASN A 391 2.40 -16.10 -13.93
N PHE A 392 2.81 -15.20 -13.04
CA PHE A 392 4.21 -14.98 -12.75
C PHE A 392 4.91 -16.26 -12.21
N ASP A 393 4.32 -16.89 -11.18
CA ASP A 393 4.86 -18.12 -10.60
C ASP A 393 5.03 -19.21 -11.68
N LYS A 394 4.03 -19.33 -12.58
CA LYS A 394 4.08 -20.31 -13.66
C LYS A 394 5.14 -20.00 -14.71
N ILE A 395 5.27 -18.73 -15.10
CA ILE A 395 6.31 -18.29 -16.05
C ILE A 395 7.71 -18.49 -15.46
N MET A 396 7.88 -18.20 -14.17
CA MET A 396 9.15 -18.48 -13.47
C MET A 396 9.51 -19.97 -13.47
N GLU A 397 8.53 -20.82 -13.16
CA GLU A 397 8.72 -22.28 -13.17
C GLU A 397 9.18 -22.77 -14.54
N ILE A 398 8.56 -22.27 -15.62
CA ILE A 398 8.86 -22.66 -17.00
C ILE A 398 10.22 -22.11 -17.46
N ASN A 399 10.53 -20.85 -17.13
CA ASN A 399 11.79 -20.22 -17.54
C ASN A 399 12.99 -20.61 -16.69
N GLY A 400 12.76 -21.16 -15.50
CA GLY A 400 13.82 -21.51 -14.55
C GLY A 400 14.51 -20.30 -13.91
N GLY A 401 13.86 -19.13 -13.87
CA GLY A 401 14.40 -17.90 -13.27
C GLY A 401 13.34 -16.79 -13.18
N THR A 402 13.69 -15.72 -12.49
CA THR A 402 12.79 -14.58 -12.25
C THR A 402 12.80 -13.53 -13.38
N ILE A 403 12.23 -12.36 -13.12
CA ILE A 403 12.35 -11.18 -13.98
C ILE A 403 13.83 -10.83 -14.13
N PRO A 404 14.32 -10.62 -15.37
CA PRO A 404 15.73 -10.32 -15.60
C PRO A 404 16.14 -8.97 -14.99
N MET A 405 17.37 -8.91 -14.53
CA MET A 405 18.14 -7.70 -14.28
C MET A 405 19.10 -7.47 -15.43
N PHE A 406 19.56 -6.26 -15.59
CA PHE A 406 20.46 -5.91 -16.70
C PHE A 406 21.76 -5.29 -16.17
N ALA A 407 22.85 -5.57 -16.87
CA ALA A 407 24.08 -4.86 -16.71
C ALA A 407 24.44 -4.18 -18.03
N LEU A 408 24.80 -2.91 -17.94
CA LEU A 408 25.23 -2.08 -19.05
C LEU A 408 26.74 -1.91 -18.96
N VAL A 409 27.47 -2.31 -20.02
CA VAL A 409 28.91 -2.13 -20.11
C VAL A 409 29.20 -1.10 -21.21
N LYS A 410 29.79 0.03 -20.83
CA LYS A 410 30.07 1.13 -21.76
C LYS A 410 31.16 0.82 -22.75
N HIS A 411 31.02 1.25 -24.01
CA HIS A 411 32.04 1.17 -25.03
C HIS A 411 32.13 2.46 -25.87
N ASP A 412 33.31 2.72 -26.43
CA ASP A 412 33.60 3.92 -27.21
C ASP A 412 33.40 3.66 -28.73
N GLY A 413 32.21 3.20 -29.14
CA GLY A 413 31.85 2.96 -30.54
C GLY A 413 32.34 1.62 -31.10
N ASN A 414 33.14 0.83 -30.38
CA ASN A 414 33.57 -0.49 -30.78
C ASN A 414 33.27 -1.53 -29.67
N PRO A 415 32.17 -2.27 -29.77
CA PRO A 415 31.81 -3.29 -28.77
C PRO A 415 32.78 -4.49 -28.76
N PHE A 416 33.61 -4.65 -29.76
CA PHE A 416 34.60 -5.74 -29.88
C PHE A 416 36.01 -5.31 -29.44
N ASP A 417 36.18 -4.17 -28.80
CA ASP A 417 37.44 -3.80 -28.19
C ASP A 417 37.86 -4.86 -27.13
N THR A 418 39.15 -5.19 -27.16
CA THR A 418 39.68 -6.28 -26.30
C THR A 418 39.36 -6.06 -24.81
N LYS A 419 39.43 -4.84 -24.31
CA LYS A 419 39.13 -4.52 -22.91
C LYS A 419 37.66 -4.75 -22.59
N VAL A 420 36.77 -4.31 -23.50
CA VAL A 420 35.32 -4.47 -23.35
C VAL A 420 34.96 -5.98 -23.37
N VAL A 421 35.53 -6.74 -24.30
CA VAL A 421 35.33 -8.19 -24.40
C VAL A 421 35.81 -8.91 -23.13
N GLU A 422 37.02 -8.58 -22.64
CA GLU A 422 37.55 -9.15 -21.40
C GLU A 422 36.68 -8.83 -20.19
N GLU A 423 36.21 -7.61 -20.08
CA GLU A 423 35.37 -7.18 -18.96
C GLU A 423 33.99 -7.82 -18.97
N VAL A 424 33.28 -7.84 -20.13
CA VAL A 424 31.99 -8.54 -20.26
C VAL A 424 32.12 -10.02 -19.95
N ASN A 425 33.18 -10.67 -20.43
CA ASN A 425 33.41 -12.09 -20.18
C ASN A 425 33.75 -12.37 -18.72
N ALA A 426 34.61 -11.55 -18.10
CA ALA A 426 34.98 -11.70 -16.69
C ALA A 426 33.79 -11.48 -15.77
N PHE A 427 32.98 -10.46 -16.04
CA PHE A 427 31.76 -10.18 -15.29
C PHE A 427 30.73 -11.30 -15.46
N SER A 428 30.49 -11.74 -16.69
CA SER A 428 29.55 -12.87 -16.98
C SER A 428 30.00 -14.18 -16.30
N ALA A 429 31.29 -14.45 -16.28
CA ALA A 429 31.85 -15.61 -15.61
C ALA A 429 31.67 -15.55 -14.09
N ALA A 430 31.96 -14.38 -13.47
CA ALA A 430 31.77 -14.17 -12.04
C ALA A 430 30.30 -14.34 -11.61
N LEU A 431 29.33 -13.91 -12.45
CA LEU A 431 27.92 -14.13 -12.17
C LEU A 431 27.53 -15.60 -12.27
N LYS A 432 28.05 -16.34 -13.25
CA LYS A 432 27.71 -17.77 -13.45
C LYS A 432 28.23 -18.69 -12.36
N GLU A 433 29.31 -18.31 -11.69
CA GLU A 433 29.88 -19.06 -10.56
C GLU A 433 29.00 -18.95 -9.31
N ASP A 434 28.10 -17.95 -9.25
CA ASP A 434 27.27 -17.72 -8.08
C ASP A 434 26.01 -18.57 -8.07
N ALA A 435 25.69 -19.13 -6.91
CA ALA A 435 24.57 -20.02 -6.73
C ALA A 435 23.19 -19.34 -6.86
N HIS A 436 23.12 -18.01 -6.70
CA HIS A 436 21.88 -17.24 -6.79
C HIS A 436 21.49 -16.87 -8.22
N ILE A 437 22.39 -17.09 -9.19
CA ILE A 437 22.15 -16.80 -10.59
C ILE A 437 21.68 -18.06 -11.31
N SER A 438 20.59 -17.92 -12.05
CA SER A 438 20.05 -19.00 -12.88
C SER A 438 20.73 -19.02 -14.26
N LYS A 439 20.86 -17.82 -14.86
CA LYS A 439 21.32 -17.68 -16.24
C LYS A 439 21.85 -16.28 -16.50
N VAL A 440 22.84 -16.19 -17.36
CA VAL A 440 23.38 -14.93 -17.89
C VAL A 440 23.36 -15.02 -19.41
N ILE A 441 23.02 -13.94 -20.10
CA ILE A 441 23.07 -13.83 -21.56
C ILE A 441 23.86 -12.59 -21.89
N SER A 442 24.97 -12.75 -22.61
CA SER A 442 25.78 -11.67 -23.15
C SER A 442 26.02 -11.88 -24.65
N LEU A 443 26.41 -10.80 -25.35
CA LEU A 443 26.76 -10.87 -26.78
C LEU A 443 27.81 -11.94 -27.05
N PHE A 444 28.87 -11.97 -26.26
CA PHE A 444 30.01 -12.89 -26.50
C PHE A 444 29.68 -14.33 -26.17
N GLU A 445 28.83 -14.54 -25.16
CA GLU A 445 28.35 -15.90 -24.87
C GLU A 445 27.49 -16.47 -26.00
N VAL A 446 26.60 -15.66 -26.54
CA VAL A 446 25.81 -16.05 -27.72
C VAL A 446 26.73 -16.30 -28.93
N THR A 447 27.71 -15.43 -29.12
CA THR A 447 28.70 -15.60 -30.22
C THR A 447 29.51 -16.89 -30.08
N ASP A 448 30.01 -17.17 -28.87
CA ASP A 448 30.78 -18.40 -28.60
C ASP A 448 29.93 -19.66 -28.79
N LEU A 449 28.67 -19.61 -28.35
CA LEU A 449 27.72 -20.71 -28.54
C LEU A 449 27.46 -20.97 -30.04
N LEU A 450 27.29 -19.91 -30.83
CA LEU A 450 27.13 -19.97 -32.27
C LEU A 450 28.37 -20.57 -32.94
N LEU A 451 29.56 -20.07 -32.59
CA LEU A 451 30.83 -20.55 -33.12
C LEU A 451 31.05 -22.03 -32.79
N SER A 452 30.69 -22.48 -31.60
CA SER A 452 30.84 -23.89 -31.17
C SER A 452 29.97 -24.88 -31.98
N LYS A 453 28.90 -24.39 -32.60
CA LYS A 453 27.96 -25.18 -33.41
C LYS A 453 28.23 -25.08 -34.90
N MET A 454 29.12 -24.18 -35.35
CA MET A 454 29.51 -24.05 -36.75
C MET A 454 30.42 -25.19 -37.21
N PRO A 455 30.32 -25.65 -38.48
CA PRO A 455 31.28 -26.57 -39.05
C PRO A 455 32.70 -25.97 -39.05
N PRO A 456 33.74 -26.79 -38.82
CA PRO A 456 35.12 -26.29 -38.65
C PRO A 456 35.70 -25.47 -39.82
N ASN A 457 35.06 -25.51 -41.00
CA ASN A 457 35.52 -24.85 -42.23
C ASN A 457 34.71 -23.58 -42.61
N VAL A 458 33.77 -23.17 -41.74
CA VAL A 458 32.96 -21.94 -41.98
C VAL A 458 33.61 -20.76 -41.25
N VAL A 459 34.03 -19.77 -42.00
CA VAL A 459 34.49 -18.52 -41.43
C VAL A 459 33.25 -17.70 -41.06
N PRO A 460 33.08 -17.34 -39.76
CA PRO A 460 31.93 -16.55 -39.36
C PRO A 460 31.91 -15.18 -40.00
N ASP A 461 30.81 -14.86 -40.67
CA ASP A 461 30.57 -13.48 -41.09
C ASP A 461 29.85 -12.71 -40.00
N PHE A 462 30.63 -11.97 -39.19
CA PHE A 462 30.09 -11.17 -38.09
C PHE A 462 29.15 -10.02 -38.56
N SER A 463 29.16 -9.69 -39.87
CA SER A 463 28.21 -8.69 -40.40
C SER A 463 26.77 -9.19 -40.38
N MET A 464 26.55 -10.49 -40.48
CA MET A 464 25.25 -11.12 -40.33
C MET A 464 24.71 -10.97 -38.87
N LEU A 465 25.61 -11.15 -37.90
CA LEU A 465 25.24 -10.96 -36.49
C LEU A 465 24.89 -9.49 -36.20
N GLN A 466 25.69 -8.53 -36.71
CA GLN A 466 25.44 -7.11 -36.49
C GLN A 466 24.12 -6.61 -37.09
N ASN A 467 23.61 -7.25 -38.12
CA ASN A 467 22.33 -6.93 -38.72
C ASN A 467 21.15 -7.68 -38.07
N SER A 468 21.42 -8.56 -37.11
CA SER A 468 20.38 -9.34 -36.44
C SER A 468 19.65 -8.54 -35.36
N ASP A 469 18.39 -8.85 -35.13
CA ASP A 469 17.62 -8.27 -34.04
C ASP A 469 18.21 -8.60 -32.66
N LEU A 470 18.85 -9.76 -32.54
CA LEU A 470 19.55 -10.17 -31.34
C LEU A 470 20.73 -9.25 -31.00
N TYR A 471 21.49 -8.83 -32.02
CA TYR A 471 22.58 -7.89 -31.80
C TYR A 471 22.03 -6.53 -31.34
N LYS A 472 21.01 -6.02 -32.01
CA LYS A 472 20.35 -4.77 -31.65
C LYS A 472 19.72 -4.81 -30.23
N GLU A 473 19.33 -5.99 -29.77
CA GLU A 473 18.83 -6.19 -28.41
C GLU A 473 19.94 -6.13 -27.37
N LEU A 474 21.16 -6.56 -27.71
CA LEU A 474 22.28 -6.66 -26.77
C LEU A 474 23.31 -5.55 -26.91
N VAL A 475 23.31 -4.82 -28.02
CA VAL A 475 24.29 -3.75 -28.30
C VAL A 475 23.59 -2.51 -28.81
N SER A 476 23.86 -1.40 -28.16
CA SER A 476 23.48 -0.05 -28.62
C SER A 476 24.69 0.70 -29.14
N GLU A 477 24.53 2.00 -29.39
CA GLU A 477 25.63 2.88 -29.83
C GLU A 477 26.72 3.02 -28.75
N HIS A 478 26.34 2.96 -27.47
CA HIS A 478 27.25 3.26 -26.35
C HIS A 478 27.42 2.13 -25.34
N TYR A 479 26.53 1.11 -25.35
CA TYR A 479 26.49 0.08 -24.33
C TYR A 479 26.32 -1.33 -24.88
N ILE A 480 26.90 -2.30 -24.17
CA ILE A 480 26.57 -3.74 -24.28
C ILE A 480 25.67 -4.08 -23.12
N LYS A 481 24.51 -4.65 -23.42
CA LYS A 481 23.55 -5.15 -22.43
C LYS A 481 23.81 -6.62 -22.11
N ILE A 482 23.97 -6.93 -20.84
CA ILE A 482 24.03 -8.29 -20.30
C ILE A 482 22.70 -8.54 -19.56
N ILE A 483 22.03 -9.65 -19.89
CA ILE A 483 20.77 -10.04 -19.27
C ILE A 483 21.06 -11.07 -18.19
N ILE A 484 20.67 -10.77 -16.96
CA ILE A 484 20.93 -11.57 -15.77
C ILE A 484 19.60 -12.12 -15.25
N PHE A 485 19.45 -13.42 -15.15
CA PHE A 485 18.28 -14.06 -14.55
C PHE A 485 18.63 -14.57 -13.16
N PRO A 486 18.28 -13.86 -12.09
CA PRO A 486 18.42 -14.33 -10.73
C PRO A 486 17.46 -15.50 -10.47
N LYS A 487 17.78 -16.39 -9.51
CA LYS A 487 16.88 -17.49 -9.10
C LYS A 487 15.69 -16.97 -8.29
N ASP A 488 15.91 -15.92 -7.51
CA ASP A 488 14.89 -15.25 -6.70
C ASP A 488 15.15 -13.74 -6.65
N LEU A 489 14.24 -13.00 -6.03
CA LEU A 489 14.32 -11.55 -5.88
C LEU A 489 14.59 -11.16 -4.42
N SER A 490 15.30 -11.99 -3.65
CA SER A 490 15.70 -11.69 -2.27
C SER A 490 16.74 -10.57 -2.22
N ASN A 491 16.79 -9.88 -1.09
CA ASN A 491 17.84 -8.89 -0.86
C ASN A 491 19.24 -9.51 -0.96
N GLU A 492 19.42 -10.75 -0.50
CA GLU A 492 20.68 -11.48 -0.56
C GLU A 492 21.17 -11.65 -2.00
N THR A 493 20.26 -12.06 -2.89
CA THR A 493 20.55 -12.20 -4.32
C THR A 493 20.91 -10.87 -4.95
N ILE A 494 20.15 -9.79 -4.65
CA ILE A 494 20.42 -8.45 -5.19
C ILE A 494 21.78 -7.93 -4.67
N GLU A 495 22.06 -8.06 -3.38
CA GLU A 495 23.33 -7.62 -2.76
C GLU A 495 24.52 -8.41 -3.31
N THR A 496 24.34 -9.68 -3.62
CA THR A 496 25.36 -10.50 -4.27
C THR A 496 25.68 -9.98 -5.67
N ILE A 497 24.66 -9.71 -6.49
CA ILE A 497 24.85 -9.15 -7.84
C ILE A 497 25.52 -7.78 -7.78
N LEU A 498 25.09 -6.91 -6.84
CA LEU A 498 25.71 -5.61 -6.58
C LEU A 498 27.18 -5.76 -6.16
N GLY A 499 27.47 -6.71 -5.28
CA GLY A 499 28.84 -7.00 -4.81
C GLY A 499 29.76 -7.52 -5.92
N ILE A 500 29.21 -8.27 -6.88
CA ILE A 500 29.96 -8.70 -8.06
C ILE A 500 30.22 -7.50 -8.98
N ALA A 501 29.18 -6.72 -9.31
CA ALA A 501 29.28 -5.57 -10.22
C ALA A 501 30.25 -4.49 -9.71
N ASN A 502 30.31 -4.24 -8.42
CA ASN A 502 31.23 -3.29 -7.80
C ASN A 502 32.73 -3.63 -7.97
N ARG A 503 33.07 -4.82 -8.48
CA ARG A 503 34.45 -5.20 -8.81
C ARG A 503 34.88 -4.74 -10.21
N PHE A 504 33.95 -4.24 -11.01
CA PHE A 504 34.12 -3.84 -12.40
C PHE A 504 33.76 -2.36 -12.55
N GLU A 505 34.68 -1.57 -13.11
CA GLU A 505 34.52 -0.10 -13.12
C GLU A 505 33.50 0.40 -14.17
N SER A 506 33.34 -0.33 -15.29
CA SER A 506 32.45 0.05 -16.39
C SER A 506 31.12 -0.66 -16.41
N VAL A 507 30.79 -1.41 -15.35
CA VAL A 507 29.52 -2.15 -15.25
C VAL A 507 28.49 -1.34 -14.46
N GLU A 508 27.42 -0.95 -15.11
CA GLU A 508 26.27 -0.26 -14.52
C GLU A 508 25.07 -1.22 -14.47
N LEU A 509 24.53 -1.48 -13.27
CA LEU A 509 23.37 -2.34 -13.13
C LEU A 509 22.07 -1.54 -13.30
N ALA A 510 21.13 -2.10 -14.05
CA ALA A 510 19.81 -1.54 -14.32
C ALA A 510 18.69 -2.59 -14.11
N GLY A 511 17.52 -2.13 -13.74
CA GLY A 511 16.32 -2.98 -13.60
C GLY A 511 15.39 -2.48 -12.52
N SER A 512 14.10 -2.76 -12.68
CA SER A 512 13.07 -2.35 -11.72
C SER A 512 13.27 -2.93 -10.32
N GLN A 513 13.95 -4.08 -10.22
CA GLN A 513 14.27 -4.72 -8.94
C GLN A 513 15.27 -3.90 -8.11
N LEU A 514 16.25 -3.27 -8.77
CA LEU A 514 17.23 -2.41 -8.11
C LEU A 514 16.60 -1.12 -7.60
N THR A 515 15.72 -0.51 -8.40
CA THR A 515 14.98 0.68 -7.98
C THR A 515 14.09 0.37 -6.78
N MET A 516 13.46 -0.82 -6.75
CA MET A 516 12.64 -1.26 -5.60
C MET A 516 13.48 -1.58 -4.37
N TYR A 517 14.65 -2.19 -4.55
CA TYR A 517 15.60 -2.45 -3.46
C TYR A 517 16.07 -1.13 -2.82
N GLU A 518 16.52 -0.17 -3.63
CA GLU A 518 16.93 1.15 -3.15
C GLU A 518 15.79 1.90 -2.46
N LEU A 519 14.59 1.88 -3.05
CA LEU A 519 13.39 2.43 -2.46
C LEU A 519 13.16 1.87 -1.05
N ASN A 520 13.21 0.54 -0.92
CA ASN A 520 12.97 -0.11 0.37
C ASN A 520 14.03 0.27 1.41
N GLN A 521 15.30 0.33 1.04
CA GLN A 521 16.38 0.77 1.92
C GLN A 521 16.20 2.23 2.39
N ASN A 522 15.81 3.12 1.49
CA ASN A 522 15.56 4.51 1.82
C ASN A 522 14.31 4.69 2.69
N MET A 523 13.28 3.87 2.48
CA MET A 523 12.08 3.88 3.33
C MET A 523 12.39 3.48 4.76
N ILE A 524 13.21 2.47 4.97
CA ILE A 524 13.62 2.04 6.32
C ILE A 524 14.38 3.18 7.04
N LYS A 525 15.27 3.90 6.33
CA LYS A 525 15.97 5.08 6.88
C LYS A 525 15.00 6.22 7.17
N GLY A 526 14.09 6.54 6.26
CA GLY A 526 13.07 7.58 6.43
C GLY A 526 12.08 7.30 7.56
N GLN A 527 11.85 6.01 7.86
CA GLN A 527 10.94 5.57 8.92
C GLN A 527 11.29 6.15 10.29
N ALA A 528 12.56 6.14 10.67
CA ALA A 528 13.00 6.67 11.96
C ALA A 528 12.65 8.15 12.12
N LEU A 529 12.84 8.95 11.06
CA LEU A 529 12.51 10.37 11.05
C LEU A 529 10.99 10.58 11.11
N SER A 530 10.24 9.85 10.30
CA SER A 530 8.76 9.90 10.30
C SER A 530 8.19 9.58 11.68
N LEU A 531 8.67 8.51 12.32
CA LEU A 531 8.27 8.15 13.70
C LEU A 531 8.61 9.24 14.71
N ALA A 532 9.82 9.79 14.65
CA ALA A 532 10.24 10.87 15.56
C ALA A 532 9.32 12.10 15.40
N VAL A 533 9.04 12.50 14.17
CA VAL A 533 8.13 13.62 13.88
C VAL A 533 6.71 13.31 14.37
N ALA A 534 6.19 12.10 14.12
CA ALA A 534 4.87 11.69 14.62
C ALA A 534 4.79 11.81 16.15
N TYR A 535 5.76 11.26 16.87
CA TYR A 535 5.80 11.34 18.35
C TYR A 535 5.90 12.80 18.85
N VAL A 536 6.70 13.65 18.21
CA VAL A 536 6.84 15.05 18.59
C VAL A 536 5.50 15.79 18.36
N LEU A 537 4.89 15.65 17.20
CA LEU A 537 3.62 16.33 16.87
C LEU A 537 2.48 15.87 17.79
N VAL A 538 2.38 14.57 18.04
CA VAL A 538 1.38 14.00 18.95
C VAL A 538 1.64 14.49 20.40
N PHE A 539 2.90 14.52 20.84
CA PHE A 539 3.25 15.00 22.17
C PHE A 539 2.91 16.48 22.37
N LEU A 540 3.22 17.32 21.37
CA LEU A 540 2.84 18.74 21.38
C LEU A 540 1.32 18.91 21.45
N SER A 541 0.57 18.12 20.69
CA SER A 541 -0.91 18.14 20.72
C SER A 541 -1.44 17.75 22.11
N LEU A 542 -0.83 16.74 22.76
CA LEU A 542 -1.17 16.34 24.13
C LEU A 542 -0.85 17.42 25.15
N ILE A 543 0.30 18.10 25.06
CA ILE A 543 0.66 19.19 25.96
C ILE A 543 -0.37 20.32 25.85
N LEU A 544 -0.73 20.71 24.64
CA LEU A 544 -1.71 21.78 24.40
C LEU A 544 -3.10 21.40 24.97
N SER A 545 -3.47 20.12 24.87
CA SER A 545 -4.73 19.59 25.40
C SER A 545 -4.74 19.48 26.92
N LEU A 546 -3.77 18.75 27.43
CA LEU A 546 -3.74 18.38 28.86
C LEU A 546 -3.15 19.51 29.71
N ARG A 547 -2.40 20.45 29.12
CA ARG A 547 -1.70 21.55 29.82
C ARG A 547 -0.95 21.07 31.06
N HIS A 548 -0.44 19.85 31.01
CA HIS A 548 0.31 19.22 32.11
C HIS A 548 1.32 18.22 31.54
N PHE A 549 2.61 18.57 31.66
CA PHE A 549 3.70 17.86 31.02
C PHE A 549 3.75 16.37 31.39
N LEU A 550 3.72 16.05 32.69
CA LEU A 550 3.82 14.68 33.18
C LEU A 550 2.63 13.79 32.72
N SER A 551 1.41 14.37 32.73
CA SER A 551 0.23 13.64 32.22
C SER A 551 0.32 13.36 30.73
N SER A 552 0.92 14.27 29.95
CA SER A 552 1.14 14.08 28.51
C SER A 552 2.14 12.94 28.24
N ILE A 553 3.26 12.89 28.99
CA ILE A 553 4.21 11.76 28.90
C ILE A 553 3.52 10.44 29.25
N ILE A 554 2.77 10.39 30.35
CA ILE A 554 2.09 9.18 30.78
C ILE A 554 1.06 8.73 29.73
N ALA A 555 0.37 9.65 29.08
CA ALA A 555 -0.59 9.35 28.02
C ALA A 555 0.07 8.75 26.78
N MET A 556 1.36 9.02 26.52
CA MET A 556 2.09 8.44 25.39
C MET A 556 2.57 7.00 25.63
N ILE A 557 2.68 6.57 26.89
CA ILE A 557 3.25 5.23 27.21
C ILE A 557 2.52 4.09 26.50
N PRO A 558 1.17 4.02 26.48
CA PRO A 558 0.44 2.97 25.76
C PRO A 558 0.85 2.85 24.30
N ILE A 559 0.93 3.98 23.57
CA ILE A 559 1.23 3.96 22.14
C ILE A 559 2.71 3.64 21.87
N LEU A 560 3.64 4.08 22.75
CA LEU A 560 5.05 3.69 22.66
C LEU A 560 5.22 2.16 22.74
N ILE A 561 4.58 1.52 23.73
CA ILE A 561 4.61 0.06 23.89
C ILE A 561 3.96 -0.63 22.69
N THR A 562 2.85 -0.09 22.20
CA THR A 562 2.16 -0.62 21.02
C THR A 562 3.07 -0.57 19.79
N THR A 563 3.77 0.53 19.54
CA THR A 563 4.69 0.66 18.41
C THR A 563 5.85 -0.33 18.51
N VAL A 564 6.45 -0.49 19.68
CA VAL A 564 7.52 -1.49 19.89
C VAL A 564 6.98 -2.90 19.61
N PHE A 565 5.79 -3.22 20.09
CA PHE A 565 5.18 -4.53 19.84
C PHE A 565 4.80 -4.75 18.37
N LEU A 566 4.45 -3.72 17.63
CA LEU A 566 4.21 -3.84 16.19
C LEU A 566 5.46 -4.27 15.42
N PHE A 567 6.64 -3.75 15.76
CA PHE A 567 7.89 -4.27 15.22
C PHE A 567 8.09 -5.75 15.59
N ALA A 568 7.83 -6.10 16.85
CA ALA A 568 7.87 -7.51 17.28
C ALA A 568 6.88 -8.38 16.49
N PHE A 569 5.70 -7.88 16.21
CA PHE A 569 4.68 -8.58 15.43
C PHE A 569 5.14 -8.88 13.99
N LEU A 570 5.86 -7.96 13.34
CA LEU A 570 6.49 -8.23 12.04
C LEU A 570 7.45 -9.42 12.13
N GLY A 571 8.37 -9.40 13.10
CA GLY A 571 9.33 -10.50 13.30
C GLY A 571 8.66 -11.84 13.64
N MET A 572 7.53 -11.82 14.39
CA MET A 572 6.77 -13.03 14.72
C MET A 572 6.03 -13.63 13.54
N THR A 573 5.54 -12.80 12.63
CA THR A 573 4.64 -13.21 11.54
C THR A 573 5.37 -13.39 10.21
N GLY A 574 6.63 -12.96 10.11
CA GLY A 574 7.38 -12.92 8.85
C GLY A 574 6.86 -11.87 7.86
N ILE A 575 5.99 -10.96 8.29
CA ILE A 575 5.60 -9.82 7.47
C ILE A 575 6.80 -8.88 7.35
N SER A 576 7.27 -8.64 6.13
CA SER A 576 8.45 -7.80 5.89
C SER A 576 8.22 -6.34 6.27
N LEU A 577 9.23 -5.72 6.85
CA LEU A 577 9.30 -4.27 7.01
C LEU A 577 9.65 -3.66 5.64
N ASN A 578 8.68 -3.06 5.00
CA ASN A 578 8.79 -2.54 3.64
C ASN A 578 8.06 -1.20 3.49
N LEU A 579 8.08 -0.64 2.27
CA LEU A 579 7.41 0.61 1.91
C LEU A 579 6.00 0.75 2.52
N PHE A 580 5.19 -0.29 2.46
CA PHE A 580 3.79 -0.24 2.92
C PHE A 580 3.67 -0.41 4.43
N THR A 581 4.40 -1.37 5.00
CA THR A 581 4.33 -1.64 6.43
C THR A 581 4.95 -0.53 7.26
N THR A 582 5.99 0.14 6.76
CA THR A 582 6.63 1.29 7.45
C THR A 582 5.66 2.45 7.63
N THR A 583 4.84 2.77 6.65
CA THR A 583 3.86 3.88 6.76
C THR A 583 2.87 3.67 7.91
N LEU A 584 2.51 2.41 8.18
CA LEU A 584 1.50 2.07 9.18
C LEU A 584 1.92 2.38 10.61
N PHE A 585 3.21 2.41 10.90
CA PHE A 585 3.70 2.76 12.24
C PHE A 585 3.39 4.21 12.60
N SER A 586 3.64 5.14 11.69
CA SER A 586 3.35 6.56 11.91
C SER A 586 1.84 6.83 11.98
N ILE A 587 1.05 6.16 11.13
CA ILE A 587 -0.42 6.21 11.18
C ILE A 587 -0.91 5.66 12.53
N THR A 588 -0.34 4.54 12.98
CA THR A 588 -0.68 3.94 14.29
C THR A 588 -0.47 4.89 15.46
N ILE A 589 0.61 5.68 15.45
CA ILE A 589 0.86 6.66 16.51
C ILE A 589 -0.24 7.70 16.53
N GLY A 590 -0.59 8.26 15.36
CA GLY A 590 -1.62 9.28 15.25
C GLY A 590 -3.02 8.82 15.68
N VAL A 591 -3.40 7.60 15.29
CA VAL A 591 -4.74 7.05 15.55
C VAL A 591 -4.81 6.33 16.88
N GLY A 592 -3.77 5.57 17.24
CA GLY A 592 -3.77 4.76 18.47
C GLY A 592 -3.70 5.57 19.76
N ILE A 593 -3.25 6.81 19.70
CA ILE A 593 -3.20 7.72 20.86
C ILE A 593 -4.60 8.18 21.30
N ASP A 594 -5.60 8.11 20.45
CA ASP A 594 -6.96 8.62 20.70
C ASP A 594 -7.57 8.04 21.97
N TYR A 595 -7.33 6.75 22.23
CA TYR A 595 -7.83 6.08 23.44
C TYR A 595 -7.25 6.68 24.72
N ALA A 596 -5.95 7.02 24.68
CA ALA A 596 -5.29 7.68 25.80
C ALA A 596 -5.76 9.13 25.97
N ILE A 597 -6.00 9.85 24.87
CA ILE A 597 -6.55 11.23 24.87
C ILE A 597 -7.94 11.23 25.53
N HIS A 598 -8.83 10.39 25.06
CA HIS A 598 -10.19 10.32 25.63
C HIS A 598 -10.17 9.99 27.11
N PHE A 599 -9.37 9.00 27.52
CA PHE A 599 -9.27 8.63 28.93
C PHE A 599 -8.69 9.76 29.80
N THR A 600 -7.55 10.32 29.38
CA THR A 600 -6.85 11.36 30.16
C THR A 600 -7.62 12.70 30.21
N SER A 601 -8.34 13.06 29.16
CA SER A 601 -9.18 14.25 29.13
C SER A 601 -10.32 14.18 30.15
N ILE A 602 -10.97 13.01 30.24
CA ILE A 602 -12.04 12.78 31.21
C ILE A 602 -11.47 12.70 32.64
N TYR A 603 -10.34 12.00 32.83
CA TYR A 603 -9.63 12.00 34.11
C TYR A 603 -9.33 13.44 34.59
N LYS A 604 -8.79 14.27 33.71
CA LYS A 604 -8.48 15.67 34.02
C LYS A 604 -9.73 16.47 34.37
N SER A 605 -10.84 16.26 33.66
CA SER A 605 -12.11 16.93 33.98
C SER A 605 -12.54 16.64 35.41
N TYR A 606 -12.43 15.39 35.87
CA TYR A 606 -12.76 15.02 37.26
C TYR A 606 -11.72 15.53 38.26
N LYS A 607 -10.44 15.58 37.90
CA LYS A 607 -9.41 16.22 38.75
C LYS A 607 -9.71 17.71 39.00
N ASN A 608 -10.12 18.42 37.95
CA ASN A 608 -10.48 19.84 38.02
C ASN A 608 -11.75 20.11 38.89
N GLN A 609 -12.57 19.06 39.09
CA GLN A 609 -13.71 19.08 40.03
C GLN A 609 -13.29 18.79 41.48
N GLY A 610 -11.98 18.66 41.78
CA GLY A 610 -11.45 18.46 43.13
C GLY A 610 -11.38 16.97 43.57
N LEU A 611 -11.62 15.99 42.70
CA LEU A 611 -11.50 14.59 43.09
C LEU A 611 -10.02 14.18 43.25
N SER A 612 -9.76 13.26 44.16
CA SER A 612 -8.45 12.61 44.27
C SER A 612 -8.11 11.80 43.02
N SER A 613 -6.82 11.57 42.72
CA SER A 613 -6.40 10.81 41.54
C SER A 613 -7.05 9.42 41.43
N PRO A 614 -7.13 8.61 42.53
CA PRO A 614 -7.86 7.33 42.47
C PRO A 614 -9.34 7.46 42.11
N GLN A 615 -10.05 8.44 42.71
CA GLN A 615 -11.47 8.68 42.43
C GLN A 615 -11.71 9.20 41.01
N ALA A 616 -10.87 10.09 40.52
CA ALA A 616 -10.93 10.61 39.17
C ALA A 616 -10.68 9.49 38.12
N VAL A 617 -9.72 8.58 38.37
CA VAL A 617 -9.47 7.41 37.53
C VAL A 617 -10.67 6.48 37.50
N GLU A 618 -11.29 6.20 38.65
CA GLU A 618 -12.43 5.30 38.70
C GLU A 618 -13.64 5.83 37.91
N LYS A 619 -13.95 7.10 38.08
CA LYS A 619 -14.99 7.76 37.31
C LYS A 619 -14.68 7.85 35.83
N ALA A 620 -13.43 8.22 35.47
CA ALA A 620 -13.00 8.25 34.08
C ALA A 620 -13.09 6.86 33.44
N TYR A 621 -12.72 5.81 34.15
CA TYR A 621 -12.83 4.44 33.66
C TYR A 621 -14.27 4.01 33.40
N GLY A 622 -15.17 4.28 34.32
CA GLY A 622 -16.61 4.00 34.17
C GLY A 622 -17.24 4.69 32.97
N PHE A 623 -16.75 5.92 32.67
CA PHE A 623 -17.26 6.73 31.57
C PHE A 623 -16.64 6.40 30.21
N SER A 624 -15.31 6.16 30.17
CA SER A 624 -14.57 6.04 28.90
C SER A 624 -14.47 4.60 28.38
N SER A 625 -14.56 3.59 29.23
CA SER A 625 -14.22 2.22 28.83
C SER A 625 -15.10 1.67 27.70
N ARG A 626 -16.41 1.90 27.75
CA ARG A 626 -17.34 1.42 26.71
C ARG A 626 -17.08 2.09 25.35
N PRO A 627 -17.02 3.43 25.24
CA PRO A 627 -16.74 4.09 24.00
C PRO A 627 -15.37 3.69 23.39
N ILE A 628 -14.33 3.56 24.22
CA ILE A 628 -12.98 3.15 23.77
C ILE A 628 -13.01 1.73 23.19
N ILE A 629 -13.62 0.77 23.88
CA ILE A 629 -13.71 -0.63 23.39
C ILE A 629 -14.53 -0.68 22.10
N ALA A 630 -15.66 0.01 22.06
CA ALA A 630 -16.51 0.02 20.87
C ALA A 630 -15.83 0.67 19.67
N ASN A 631 -15.06 1.74 19.88
CA ASN A 631 -14.27 2.37 18.84
C ASN A 631 -13.14 1.44 18.36
N ALA A 632 -12.40 0.81 19.27
CA ALA A 632 -11.35 -0.14 18.93
C ALA A 632 -11.87 -1.33 18.11
N LEU A 633 -13.01 -1.90 18.52
CA LEU A 633 -13.68 -2.97 17.78
C LEU A 633 -14.23 -2.48 16.45
N GLY A 634 -14.87 -1.31 16.41
CA GLY A 634 -15.39 -0.71 15.19
C GLY A 634 -14.29 -0.48 14.17
N PHE A 635 -13.17 0.09 14.62
CA PHE A 635 -11.99 0.32 13.79
C PHE A 635 -11.39 -1.01 13.27
N SER A 636 -11.12 -1.95 14.17
CA SER A 636 -10.50 -3.24 13.81
C SER A 636 -11.36 -4.04 12.84
N ILE A 637 -12.65 -4.19 13.13
CA ILE A 637 -13.57 -4.94 12.26
C ILE A 637 -13.83 -4.13 10.96
N GLY A 638 -13.91 -2.80 11.04
CA GLY A 638 -14.05 -1.93 9.85
C GLY A 638 -12.91 -2.13 8.88
N LEU A 639 -11.65 -2.15 9.37
CA LEU A 639 -10.48 -2.42 8.53
C LEU A 639 -10.42 -3.85 7.98
N SER A 640 -11.12 -4.80 8.59
CA SER A 640 -11.17 -6.17 8.06
C SER A 640 -11.80 -6.26 6.67
N VAL A 641 -12.52 -5.21 6.21
CA VAL A 641 -12.99 -5.11 4.82
C VAL A 641 -11.84 -5.17 3.82
N LEU A 642 -10.66 -4.67 4.18
CA LEU A 642 -9.46 -4.71 3.35
C LEU A 642 -8.97 -6.15 3.05
N LEU A 643 -9.40 -7.14 3.83
CA LEU A 643 -9.10 -8.54 3.57
C LEU A 643 -9.74 -9.08 2.28
N ILE A 644 -10.78 -8.41 1.76
CA ILE A 644 -11.44 -8.77 0.50
C ILE A 644 -10.60 -8.33 -0.71
N SER A 645 -9.74 -7.33 -0.53
CA SER A 645 -8.90 -6.78 -1.61
C SER A 645 -7.98 -7.84 -2.22
N PRO A 646 -7.73 -7.81 -3.53
CA PRO A 646 -6.74 -8.66 -4.20
C PRO A 646 -5.29 -8.32 -3.82
N LEU A 647 -5.06 -7.11 -3.27
CA LEU A 647 -3.74 -6.65 -2.90
C LEU A 647 -3.33 -7.15 -1.50
N LYS A 648 -2.15 -7.76 -1.40
CA LYS A 648 -1.56 -8.24 -0.14
C LYS A 648 -1.19 -7.10 0.80
N VAL A 649 -0.88 -5.93 0.24
CA VAL A 649 -0.65 -4.69 0.98
C VAL A 649 -1.82 -4.36 1.91
N HIS A 650 -3.06 -4.51 1.44
CA HIS A 650 -4.26 -4.25 2.22
C HIS A 650 -4.44 -5.26 3.37
N PHE A 651 -3.96 -6.49 3.20
CA PHE A 651 -3.88 -7.46 4.29
C PHE A 651 -2.91 -6.98 5.38
N TYR A 652 -1.75 -6.42 5.00
CA TYR A 652 -0.79 -5.86 5.96
C TYR A 652 -1.38 -4.68 6.71
N VAL A 653 -2.06 -3.75 6.01
CA VAL A 653 -2.78 -2.62 6.61
C VAL A 653 -3.79 -3.13 7.64
N SER A 654 -4.65 -4.05 7.25
CA SER A 654 -5.67 -4.62 8.15
C SER A 654 -5.04 -5.25 9.39
N SER A 655 -4.04 -6.12 9.22
CA SER A 655 -3.43 -6.91 10.29
C SER A 655 -2.70 -6.03 11.30
N LEU A 656 -1.83 -5.12 10.83
CA LEU A 656 -1.03 -4.24 11.69
C LEU A 656 -1.91 -3.24 12.45
N MET A 657 -2.86 -2.62 11.76
CA MET A 657 -3.79 -1.68 12.38
C MET A 657 -4.73 -2.37 13.37
N TRP A 658 -5.13 -3.61 13.08
CA TRP A 658 -5.94 -4.42 13.99
C TRP A 658 -5.20 -4.68 15.30
N VAL A 659 -3.96 -5.16 15.22
CA VAL A 659 -3.11 -5.40 16.41
C VAL A 659 -2.88 -4.10 17.17
N SER A 660 -2.60 -3.01 16.46
CA SER A 660 -2.38 -1.69 17.03
C SER A 660 -3.59 -1.18 17.81
N MET A 661 -4.78 -1.20 17.21
CA MET A 661 -5.98 -0.65 17.84
C MET A 661 -6.42 -1.47 19.07
N VAL A 662 -6.35 -2.80 18.96
CA VAL A 662 -6.67 -3.68 20.11
C VAL A 662 -5.67 -3.46 21.24
N LEU A 663 -4.36 -3.43 20.93
CA LEU A 663 -3.33 -3.29 21.95
C LEU A 663 -3.31 -1.90 22.60
N SER A 664 -3.39 -0.82 21.80
CA SER A 664 -3.40 0.54 22.34
C SER A 664 -4.64 0.82 23.19
N SER A 665 -5.82 0.34 22.78
CA SER A 665 -7.04 0.45 23.61
C SER A 665 -6.91 -0.35 24.91
N PHE A 666 -6.38 -1.58 24.85
CA PHE A 666 -6.14 -2.41 26.02
C PHE A 666 -5.17 -1.73 27.00
N LEU A 667 -4.04 -1.22 26.53
CA LEU A 667 -3.05 -0.52 27.37
C LEU A 667 -3.60 0.80 27.93
N SER A 668 -4.41 1.52 27.14
CA SER A 668 -5.10 2.75 27.60
C SER A 668 -6.14 2.49 28.68
N LEU A 669 -6.72 1.29 28.75
CA LEU A 669 -7.68 0.90 29.78
C LEU A 669 -7.08 0.08 30.95
N SER A 670 -5.86 -0.44 30.81
CA SER A 670 -5.21 -1.23 31.85
C SER A 670 -4.01 -0.53 32.48
N LEU A 671 -3.01 -0.15 31.69
CA LEU A 671 -1.77 0.45 32.15
C LEU A 671 -1.94 1.92 32.52
N LEU A 672 -2.54 2.71 31.63
CA LEU A 672 -2.69 4.16 31.80
C LEU A 672 -3.46 4.55 33.08
N PRO A 673 -4.61 3.94 33.44
CA PRO A 673 -5.27 4.16 34.72
C PRO A 673 -4.37 3.86 35.91
N THR A 674 -3.56 2.79 35.83
CA THR A 674 -2.65 2.38 36.90
C THR A 674 -1.53 3.41 37.13
N LEU A 675 -1.02 4.03 36.05
CA LEU A 675 -0.01 5.08 36.14
C LEU A 675 -0.61 6.37 36.67
N LEU A 676 -1.79 6.79 36.18
CA LEU A 676 -2.46 8.04 36.59
C LEU A 676 -2.91 8.04 38.06
N ARG A 677 -3.21 6.88 38.64
CA ARG A 677 -3.53 6.78 40.09
C ARG A 677 -2.40 7.23 41.00
N ARG A 678 -1.14 7.14 40.53
CA ARG A 678 0.06 7.50 41.30
C ARG A 678 0.44 8.96 41.18
N LEU A 679 -0.18 9.69 40.27
CA LEU A 679 0.01 11.14 40.15
C LEU A 679 -0.61 11.84 41.39
N LYS A 680 0.20 12.65 42.06
CA LYS A 680 -0.21 13.49 43.19
C LYS A 680 -1.02 14.70 42.74
#